data_d669dff9020f6ca7e768149d318a4972
#
_entry.id   d669dff9020f6ca7e768149d318a4972
#
_cell.length_a   1.000
_cell.length_b   1.000
_cell.length_c   1.000
_cell.angle_alpha   90.00
_cell.angle_beta   90.00
_cell.angle_gamma   90.00
#
_symmetry.space_group_name_H-M   'P 1'
#
loop_
_entity.id
_entity.type
_entity.pdbx_description
1 polymer ?
#
loop_
_entity_poly.entity_id
_entity_poly.type
_entity_poly.pdbx_seq_one_letter_code
_entity_poly.pdbx_strand_id
1 'polypeptide(L)'
;MAPLVLIDGNSLTYRAFFALPSDMATASGQVTNAVFGFTSMLINVLKDHRPGGVLVAFDRPEPTFRHDADPEYKAQREAAPDILRQQMGLVREVLDALGITTIDLAGWEADDLLATVAERAVEAGKEVLIVTGDRDVYQLVRDPSVRVLYNRRGVSDYALYDEAGIVERTGVTPAQYPEYAAMRGDPSDNLPGVPGVGEKTAAKLINAYGGLDGIFAHVEDQTPKLRASLAEHQPRVRRNHELMILRRDAPIDVDLETLAVSPDPQEVKRLFDFLEFRTLGDRLAEALEGSAEIIADDDRQPLEPEVHDSPDPAASATLLSGDLVSVAGGWDGLEPGRSPLAGIAVVASGDGADGVAGDDAAPATVVDVTWIPVDHLDDPAVAEAMVTAPMRAHDAKSLMRSLLAAGIDSSGLRLDTAIAAYLVDPAQARYDLRDVLERFTPFVMPDESAADAGKLDLDGTVIDARMRAARAALAVHHLAGPVAKAVDAYGMTNLYERFENPLVRVLARMEHVGIAVDGDELRTLSARLDSEVRRLGGELRLLAGRDDLNLNSPIQLRQILYDERGLKPPKRTKTGFSTDAQTLEKLRDQWPEFIGPLLQYRELEKLRSTYAEGLLAEVAADGRIHATFNQTVARTGRLSSDRPNLHNIPVRRVEGRQFRKAFVPAPGYALLVADYNQIELRCIAHLAGDPGLITAFSGNEDIHNATASRVFSVDPADVTLDQRSKAKMVSYGLAYGMESYGLSQRLNIAVEDAALILNAYFEAFPNVRAYMDRTVAEARERGYTETLFGRRRPIPELLNSNFRIRQAGERQAMNAGIQGLAADIFKVALVHVHEALESQSLGSRLILQVHDEVLVEVPDAEREHVGELVPDLMRHAAELDVPLDVNVAWGTTWAAAK
;
A
#
# COMPACT_ATOMS: atom_id res chain seq x y z
N MET A 1 5.39 42.27 -15.53
CA MET A 1 4.99 42.40 -14.12
C MET A 1 4.71 41.00 -13.59
N ALA A 2 4.81 40.75 -12.27
CA ALA A 2 4.38 39.48 -11.71
C ALA A 2 2.86 39.32 -11.92
N PRO A 3 2.38 38.16 -12.40
CA PRO A 3 0.95 37.99 -12.70
C PRO A 3 0.12 37.91 -11.41
N LEU A 4 -1.16 38.30 -11.49
CA LEU A 4 -2.16 38.01 -10.50
C LEU A 4 -2.63 36.55 -10.73
N VAL A 5 -2.54 35.72 -9.69
CA VAL A 5 -3.00 34.34 -9.76
C VAL A 5 -4.39 34.19 -9.16
N LEU A 6 -5.32 33.68 -9.96
CA LEU A 6 -6.70 33.40 -9.57
C LEU A 6 -6.94 31.87 -9.53
N ILE A 7 -7.36 31.31 -8.41
CA ILE A 7 -7.46 29.87 -8.22
C ILE A 7 -8.92 29.46 -8.01
N ASP A 8 -9.35 28.44 -8.74
CA ASP A 8 -10.59 27.72 -8.47
C ASP A 8 -10.37 26.72 -7.31
N GLY A 9 -10.80 27.14 -6.11
CA GLY A 9 -10.56 26.39 -4.87
C GLY A 9 -11.28 25.04 -4.84
N ASN A 10 -12.50 24.98 -5.35
CA ASN A 10 -13.27 23.74 -5.42
C ASN A 10 -12.62 22.73 -6.38
N SER A 11 -12.34 23.16 -7.60
CA SER A 11 -11.77 22.32 -8.63
C SER A 11 -10.42 21.69 -8.17
N LEU A 12 -9.52 22.51 -7.59
CA LEU A 12 -8.24 22.03 -7.11
C LEU A 12 -8.38 21.10 -5.89
N THR A 13 -9.27 21.43 -4.93
CA THR A 13 -9.50 20.60 -3.75
C THR A 13 -10.09 19.24 -4.13
N TYR A 14 -11.10 19.21 -5.00
CA TYR A 14 -11.67 17.97 -5.52
C TYR A 14 -10.61 17.13 -6.23
N ARG A 15 -9.81 17.77 -7.06
CA ARG A 15 -8.75 17.08 -7.80
C ARG A 15 -7.68 16.50 -6.89
N ALA A 16 -7.28 17.22 -5.84
CA ALA A 16 -6.36 16.74 -4.81
C ALA A 16 -6.93 15.51 -4.09
N PHE A 17 -8.19 15.59 -3.67
CA PHE A 17 -8.88 14.51 -2.98
C PHE A 17 -8.91 13.21 -3.79
N PHE A 18 -9.18 13.29 -5.10
CA PHE A 18 -9.23 12.10 -5.96
C PHE A 18 -7.88 11.67 -6.53
N ALA A 19 -6.85 12.50 -6.45
CA ALA A 19 -5.51 12.18 -6.95
C ALA A 19 -4.63 11.49 -5.93
N LEU A 20 -4.83 11.78 -4.64
CA LEU A 20 -4.03 11.26 -3.54
C LEU A 20 -4.80 10.19 -2.76
N PRO A 21 -4.07 9.24 -2.13
CA PRO A 21 -4.69 8.21 -1.32
C PRO A 21 -5.51 8.79 -0.17
N SER A 22 -6.73 8.30 0.03
CA SER A 22 -7.64 8.75 1.10
C SER A 22 -7.25 8.24 2.50
N ASP A 23 -6.17 7.46 2.60
CA ASP A 23 -5.54 7.00 3.84
C ASP A 23 -4.47 7.95 4.38
N MET A 24 -4.19 9.06 3.66
CA MET A 24 -3.38 10.13 4.21
C MET A 24 -4.14 10.80 5.36
N ALA A 25 -3.72 10.51 6.58
CA ALA A 25 -4.31 11.06 7.79
C ALA A 25 -3.20 11.39 8.81
N THR A 26 -3.48 12.32 9.70
CA THR A 26 -2.62 12.58 10.86
C THR A 26 -2.66 11.41 11.85
N ALA A 27 -1.72 11.35 12.78
CA ALA A 27 -1.70 10.35 13.86
C ALA A 27 -2.99 10.39 14.71
N SER A 28 -3.69 11.53 14.76
CA SER A 28 -4.99 11.68 15.42
C SER A 28 -6.19 11.22 14.56
N GLY A 29 -5.95 10.74 13.33
CA GLY A 29 -6.98 10.22 12.43
C GLY A 29 -7.68 11.28 11.56
N GLN A 30 -7.22 12.54 11.54
CA GLN A 30 -7.71 13.56 10.64
C GLN A 30 -7.24 13.27 9.21
N VAL A 31 -8.15 12.98 8.28
CA VAL A 31 -7.81 12.78 6.87
C VAL A 31 -7.32 14.08 6.23
N THR A 32 -6.19 14.02 5.52
CA THR A 32 -5.47 15.21 5.02
C THR A 32 -5.13 15.19 3.53
N ASN A 33 -5.50 14.15 2.79
CA ASN A 33 -5.12 14.00 1.38
C ASN A 33 -5.53 15.19 0.48
N ALA A 34 -6.74 15.73 0.65
CA ALA A 34 -7.20 16.88 -0.14
C ALA A 34 -6.43 18.14 0.23
N VAL A 35 -6.32 18.45 1.53
CA VAL A 35 -5.61 19.65 1.98
C VAL A 35 -4.11 19.57 1.69
N PHE A 36 -3.48 18.40 1.84
CA PHE A 36 -2.09 18.18 1.44
C PHE A 36 -1.87 18.42 -0.06
N GLY A 37 -2.72 17.81 -0.89
CA GLY A 37 -2.61 17.94 -2.34
C GLY A 37 -2.88 19.36 -2.81
N PHE A 38 -3.89 20.05 -2.27
CA PHE A 38 -4.18 21.44 -2.55
C PHE A 38 -2.99 22.34 -2.18
N THR A 39 -2.47 22.19 -0.95
CA THR A 39 -1.33 22.97 -0.46
C THR A 39 -0.08 22.72 -1.31
N SER A 40 0.18 21.47 -1.68
CA SER A 40 1.28 21.11 -2.60
C SER A 40 1.15 21.75 -3.98
N MET A 41 -0.07 21.80 -4.54
CA MET A 41 -0.35 22.47 -5.81
C MET A 41 -0.15 23.98 -5.69
N LEU A 42 -0.65 24.60 -4.63
CA LEU A 42 -0.48 26.01 -4.34
C LEU A 42 1.00 26.39 -4.24
N ILE A 43 1.80 25.64 -3.48
CA ILE A 43 3.25 25.86 -3.35
C ILE A 43 3.95 25.81 -4.71
N ASN A 44 3.60 24.84 -5.57
CA ASN A 44 4.17 24.78 -6.92
C ASN A 44 3.81 26.01 -7.74
N VAL A 45 2.57 26.50 -7.68
CA VAL A 45 2.13 27.70 -8.38
C VAL A 45 2.89 28.94 -7.89
N LEU A 46 3.08 29.09 -6.57
CA LEU A 46 3.85 30.18 -5.97
C LEU A 46 5.32 30.14 -6.43
N LYS A 47 5.94 28.95 -6.41
CA LYS A 47 7.34 28.75 -6.82
C LYS A 47 7.57 29.03 -8.31
N ASP A 48 6.73 28.46 -9.18
CA ASP A 48 6.94 28.46 -10.63
C ASP A 48 6.54 29.79 -11.29
N HIS A 49 5.54 30.48 -10.71
CA HIS A 49 4.98 31.72 -11.34
C HIS A 49 5.25 32.99 -10.56
N ARG A 50 5.71 32.92 -9.30
CA ARG A 50 6.06 34.09 -8.45
C ARG A 50 5.03 35.21 -8.56
N PRO A 51 3.74 34.96 -8.17
CA PRO A 51 2.66 35.93 -8.41
C PRO A 51 2.83 37.20 -7.59
N GLY A 52 2.37 38.32 -8.14
CA GLY A 52 2.27 39.59 -7.41
C GLY A 52 1.10 39.64 -6.43
N GLY A 53 0.17 38.67 -6.52
CA GLY A 53 -0.95 38.46 -5.62
C GLY A 53 -1.69 37.18 -5.96
N VAL A 54 -2.41 36.62 -4.98
CA VAL A 54 -3.19 35.37 -5.11
C VAL A 54 -4.61 35.58 -4.57
N LEU A 55 -5.59 35.07 -5.28
CA LEU A 55 -6.98 35.02 -4.84
C LEU A 55 -7.56 33.65 -5.13
N VAL A 56 -8.32 33.10 -4.20
CA VAL A 56 -9.00 31.80 -4.35
C VAL A 56 -10.51 32.00 -4.27
N ALA A 57 -11.24 31.52 -5.29
CA ALA A 57 -12.69 31.53 -5.29
C ALA A 57 -13.26 30.16 -4.94
N PHE A 58 -14.34 30.13 -4.18
CA PHE A 58 -15.07 28.91 -3.80
C PHE A 58 -16.54 28.99 -4.17
N ASP A 59 -17.12 27.82 -4.54
CA ASP A 59 -18.55 27.67 -4.67
C ASP A 59 -19.24 27.63 -3.31
N ARG A 60 -20.46 28.07 -3.27
CA ARG A 60 -21.37 27.92 -2.13
C ARG A 60 -22.40 26.81 -2.40
N PRO A 61 -22.98 26.21 -1.33
CA PRO A 61 -23.96 25.14 -1.50
C PRO A 61 -25.35 25.62 -1.99
N GLU A 62 -25.61 26.94 -1.96
CA GLU A 62 -26.90 27.51 -2.38
C GLU A 62 -27.05 27.45 -3.91
N PRO A 63 -28.30 27.30 -4.42
CA PRO A 63 -28.58 27.35 -5.87
C PRO A 63 -28.09 28.64 -6.50
N THR A 64 -27.62 28.55 -7.74
CA THR A 64 -27.16 29.71 -8.53
C THR A 64 -28.22 30.11 -9.56
N PHE A 65 -28.06 31.26 -10.21
CA PHE A 65 -28.93 31.70 -11.31
C PHE A 65 -29.05 30.68 -12.44
N ARG A 66 -28.05 29.75 -12.59
CA ARG A 66 -28.13 28.66 -13.57
C ARG A 66 -29.16 27.62 -13.18
N HIS A 67 -29.29 27.31 -11.89
CA HIS A 67 -30.34 26.39 -11.38
C HIS A 67 -31.74 27.00 -11.53
N ASP A 68 -31.86 28.34 -11.36
CA ASP A 68 -33.13 29.05 -11.61
C ASP A 68 -33.51 29.00 -13.10
N ALA A 69 -32.53 29.11 -13.98
CA ALA A 69 -32.73 29.03 -15.42
C ALA A 69 -33.01 27.60 -15.90
N ASP A 70 -32.31 26.58 -15.34
CA ASP A 70 -32.52 25.16 -15.68
C ASP A 70 -32.41 24.27 -14.41
N PRO A 71 -33.54 23.75 -13.91
CA PRO A 71 -33.53 22.85 -12.74
C PRO A 71 -32.75 21.53 -12.94
N GLU A 72 -32.50 21.12 -14.19
CA GLU A 72 -31.70 19.95 -14.53
C GLU A 72 -30.17 20.21 -14.50
N TYR A 73 -29.77 21.50 -14.41
CA TYR A 73 -28.35 21.90 -14.34
C TYR A 73 -27.70 21.27 -13.10
N LYS A 74 -26.63 20.52 -13.32
CA LYS A 74 -25.85 19.81 -12.27
C LYS A 74 -26.70 18.85 -11.41
N ALA A 75 -27.95 18.52 -11.78
CA ALA A 75 -28.84 17.68 -10.96
C ALA A 75 -28.33 16.25 -10.71
N GLN A 76 -27.39 15.76 -11.50
CA GLN A 76 -26.77 14.44 -11.34
C GLN A 76 -25.53 14.45 -10.44
N ARG A 77 -25.07 15.62 -9.95
CA ARG A 77 -23.91 15.71 -9.07
C ARG A 77 -24.26 15.12 -7.69
N GLU A 78 -23.56 14.07 -7.30
CA GLU A 78 -23.61 13.56 -5.93
C GLU A 78 -23.06 14.60 -4.95
N ALA A 79 -23.61 14.68 -3.75
CA ALA A 79 -23.10 15.54 -2.70
C ALA A 79 -21.63 15.17 -2.37
N ALA A 80 -20.81 16.19 -2.10
CA ALA A 80 -19.42 15.95 -1.69
C ALA A 80 -19.39 15.04 -0.45
N PRO A 81 -18.52 14.02 -0.40
CA PRO A 81 -18.32 13.19 0.78
C PRO A 81 -18.05 14.04 2.02
N ASP A 82 -18.54 13.61 3.19
CA ASP A 82 -18.37 14.36 4.44
C ASP A 82 -16.90 14.65 4.76
N ILE A 83 -16.02 13.69 4.50
CA ILE A 83 -14.56 13.82 4.66
C ILE A 83 -13.97 14.90 3.75
N LEU A 84 -14.46 15.04 2.53
CA LEU A 84 -14.02 16.11 1.64
C LEU A 84 -14.54 17.47 2.14
N ARG A 85 -15.79 17.53 2.62
CA ARG A 85 -16.34 18.78 3.20
C ARG A 85 -15.54 19.25 4.42
N GLN A 86 -15.11 18.34 5.29
CA GLN A 86 -14.24 18.66 6.42
C GLN A 86 -12.89 19.21 5.94
N GLN A 87 -12.28 18.60 4.95
CA GLN A 87 -11.00 19.06 4.41
C GLN A 87 -11.10 20.39 3.64
N MET A 88 -12.26 20.74 3.08
CA MET A 88 -12.47 22.08 2.49
C MET A 88 -12.38 23.17 3.55
N GLY A 89 -12.82 22.91 4.79
CA GLY A 89 -12.57 23.80 5.93
C GLY A 89 -11.08 23.99 6.20
N LEU A 90 -10.32 22.89 6.27
CA LEU A 90 -8.87 22.91 6.46
C LEU A 90 -8.11 23.61 5.31
N VAL A 91 -8.58 23.47 4.07
CA VAL A 91 -8.01 24.24 2.93
C VAL A 91 -8.17 25.75 3.14
N ARG A 92 -9.35 26.20 3.61
CA ARG A 92 -9.56 27.62 3.93
C ARG A 92 -8.66 28.08 5.08
N GLU A 93 -8.50 27.27 6.14
CA GLU A 93 -7.58 27.55 7.24
C GLU A 93 -6.13 27.71 6.77
N VAL A 94 -5.67 26.86 5.83
CA VAL A 94 -4.34 27.00 5.21
C VAL A 94 -4.23 28.30 4.42
N LEU A 95 -5.26 28.67 3.67
CA LEU A 95 -5.26 29.94 2.90
C LEU A 95 -5.25 31.15 3.84
N ASP A 96 -6.04 31.11 4.91
CA ASP A 96 -6.10 32.18 5.92
C ASP A 96 -4.74 32.33 6.62
N ALA A 97 -4.09 31.20 7.01
CA ALA A 97 -2.75 31.22 7.62
C ALA A 97 -1.67 31.77 6.65
N LEU A 98 -1.84 31.59 5.34
CA LEU A 98 -0.97 32.15 4.31
C LEU A 98 -1.32 33.62 3.95
N GLY A 99 -2.36 34.19 4.55
CA GLY A 99 -2.85 35.53 4.24
C GLY A 99 -3.37 35.66 2.81
N ILE A 100 -3.85 34.53 2.21
CA ILE A 100 -4.39 34.51 0.85
C ILE A 100 -5.88 34.85 0.89
N THR A 101 -6.28 35.85 0.09
CA THR A 101 -7.68 36.29 0.01
C THR A 101 -8.56 35.19 -0.59
N THR A 102 -9.63 34.83 0.11
CA THR A 102 -10.66 33.91 -0.37
C THR A 102 -11.97 34.66 -0.63
N ILE A 103 -12.69 34.28 -1.71
CA ILE A 103 -14.01 34.82 -2.02
C ILE A 103 -15.01 33.73 -2.30
N ASP A 104 -16.25 33.95 -1.90
CA ASP A 104 -17.45 33.20 -2.30
C ASP A 104 -18.68 34.14 -2.30
N LEU A 105 -19.70 33.84 -3.10
CA LEU A 105 -20.90 34.65 -3.17
C LEU A 105 -22.16 33.78 -3.42
N ALA A 106 -23.15 33.91 -2.58
CA ALA A 106 -24.42 33.19 -2.76
C ALA A 106 -25.09 33.52 -4.10
N GLY A 107 -25.57 32.50 -4.82
CA GLY A 107 -26.18 32.63 -6.14
C GLY A 107 -25.19 32.72 -7.31
N TRP A 108 -23.88 32.66 -7.10
CA TRP A 108 -22.82 32.72 -8.08
C TRP A 108 -21.92 31.50 -7.96
N GLU A 109 -21.31 31.11 -9.08
CA GLU A 109 -20.29 30.05 -9.09
C GLU A 109 -18.88 30.66 -9.03
N ALA A 110 -17.92 29.88 -8.52
CA ALA A 110 -16.52 30.31 -8.40
C ALA A 110 -15.95 30.82 -9.74
N ASP A 111 -16.28 30.17 -10.85
CA ASP A 111 -15.82 30.54 -12.18
C ASP A 111 -16.31 31.94 -12.63
N ASP A 112 -17.54 32.34 -12.25
CA ASP A 112 -18.08 33.67 -12.50
C ASP A 112 -17.34 34.73 -11.66
N LEU A 113 -16.99 34.40 -10.41
CA LEU A 113 -16.19 35.26 -9.54
C LEU A 113 -14.79 35.48 -10.13
N LEU A 114 -14.14 34.38 -10.56
CA LEU A 114 -12.82 34.43 -11.22
C LEU A 114 -12.89 35.24 -12.51
N ALA A 115 -13.94 35.05 -13.33
CA ALA A 115 -14.15 35.80 -14.55
C ALA A 115 -14.31 37.32 -14.26
N THR A 116 -15.02 37.69 -13.21
CA THR A 116 -15.22 39.07 -12.78
C THR A 116 -13.91 39.73 -12.31
N VAL A 117 -13.14 39.00 -11.46
CA VAL A 117 -11.84 39.51 -10.97
C VAL A 117 -10.84 39.60 -12.12
N ALA A 118 -10.81 38.63 -13.04
CA ALA A 118 -9.94 38.65 -14.20
C ALA A 118 -10.19 39.87 -15.10
N GLU A 119 -11.47 40.21 -15.37
CA GLU A 119 -11.81 41.38 -16.18
C GLU A 119 -11.37 42.70 -15.51
N ARG A 120 -11.66 42.87 -14.20
CA ARG A 120 -11.21 44.03 -13.42
C ARG A 120 -9.68 44.16 -13.38
N ALA A 121 -8.96 43.00 -13.23
CA ALA A 121 -7.50 43.01 -13.23
C ALA A 121 -6.91 43.42 -14.57
N VAL A 122 -7.52 42.97 -15.68
CA VAL A 122 -7.12 43.39 -17.03
C VAL A 122 -7.39 44.89 -17.25
N GLU A 123 -8.54 45.41 -16.81
CA GLU A 123 -8.85 46.83 -16.84
C GLU A 123 -7.85 47.65 -16.05
N ALA A 124 -7.33 47.13 -14.96
CA ALA A 124 -6.25 47.72 -14.13
C ALA A 124 -4.83 47.51 -14.72
N GLY A 125 -4.71 46.89 -15.91
CA GLY A 125 -3.43 46.66 -16.59
C GLY A 125 -2.57 45.56 -16.01
N LYS A 126 -3.16 44.62 -15.22
CA LYS A 126 -2.47 43.46 -14.63
C LYS A 126 -2.57 42.24 -15.56
N GLU A 127 -1.52 41.43 -15.61
CA GLU A 127 -1.58 40.08 -16.22
C GLU A 127 -2.22 39.09 -15.24
N VAL A 128 -3.04 38.19 -15.75
CA VAL A 128 -3.81 37.22 -14.96
C VAL A 128 -3.45 35.80 -15.37
N LEU A 129 -3.22 34.94 -14.36
CA LEU A 129 -3.06 33.47 -14.53
C LEU A 129 -4.18 32.78 -13.74
N ILE A 130 -5.12 32.13 -14.45
CA ILE A 130 -6.19 31.39 -13.82
C ILE A 130 -5.77 29.92 -13.66
N VAL A 131 -5.85 29.38 -12.45
CA VAL A 131 -5.50 27.98 -12.13
C VAL A 131 -6.77 27.21 -11.84
N THR A 132 -7.12 26.27 -12.73
CA THR A 132 -8.35 25.46 -12.61
C THR A 132 -8.22 24.11 -13.32
N GLY A 133 -9.09 23.18 -13.01
CA GLY A 133 -9.33 21.95 -13.77
C GLY A 133 -10.60 22.02 -14.61
N ASP A 134 -11.30 23.16 -14.64
CA ASP A 134 -12.49 23.36 -15.46
C ASP A 134 -12.16 23.94 -16.83
N ARG A 135 -12.84 23.45 -17.88
CA ARG A 135 -12.62 23.87 -19.26
C ARG A 135 -13.43 25.13 -19.63
N ASP A 136 -14.48 25.45 -18.88
CA ASP A 136 -15.33 26.59 -19.17
C ASP A 136 -14.59 27.91 -19.04
N VAL A 137 -13.54 27.92 -18.20
CA VAL A 137 -12.60 29.03 -18.05
C VAL A 137 -11.79 29.31 -19.33
N TYR A 138 -11.70 28.41 -20.30
CA TYR A 138 -11.02 28.63 -21.58
C TYR A 138 -11.56 29.87 -22.35
N GLN A 139 -12.85 30.20 -22.17
CA GLN A 139 -13.47 31.39 -22.75
C GLN A 139 -12.87 32.73 -22.26
N LEU A 140 -12.11 32.70 -21.16
CA LEU A 140 -11.49 33.90 -20.56
C LEU A 140 -10.09 34.17 -21.12
N VAL A 141 -9.47 33.19 -21.80
CA VAL A 141 -8.11 33.33 -22.33
C VAL A 141 -8.05 34.48 -23.36
N ARG A 142 -7.10 35.41 -23.14
CA ARG A 142 -6.90 36.59 -23.99
C ARG A 142 -5.43 37.04 -23.92
N ASP A 143 -4.69 36.81 -24.98
CA ASP A 143 -3.26 37.17 -25.04
C ASP A 143 -3.01 38.66 -25.05
N PRO A 144 -1.96 39.16 -24.35
CA PRO A 144 -1.17 38.44 -23.33
C PRO A 144 -1.76 38.52 -21.92
N SER A 145 -2.97 39.08 -21.77
CA SER A 145 -3.52 39.54 -20.49
C SER A 145 -4.04 38.44 -19.59
N VAL A 146 -4.66 37.39 -20.16
CA VAL A 146 -5.23 36.26 -19.38
C VAL A 146 -4.79 34.94 -19.95
N ARG A 147 -4.14 34.13 -19.15
CA ARG A 147 -3.75 32.75 -19.46
C ARG A 147 -4.33 31.78 -18.45
N VAL A 148 -4.47 30.51 -18.82
CA VAL A 148 -5.01 29.45 -17.96
C VAL A 148 -3.96 28.36 -17.71
N LEU A 149 -3.67 28.09 -16.46
CA LEU A 149 -2.89 26.94 -16.00
C LEU A 149 -3.86 25.81 -15.68
N TYR A 150 -4.06 24.95 -16.66
CA TYR A 150 -5.02 23.86 -16.58
C TYR A 150 -4.39 22.61 -15.96
N ASN A 151 -4.95 22.13 -14.86
CA ASN A 151 -4.51 20.87 -14.26
C ASN A 151 -5.04 19.68 -15.06
N ARG A 152 -4.16 18.91 -15.73
CA ARG A 152 -4.52 17.75 -16.58
C ARG A 152 -4.77 16.49 -15.77
N ARG A 153 -3.84 16.17 -14.84
CA ARG A 153 -3.88 14.93 -14.08
C ARG A 153 -3.07 15.02 -12.78
N GLY A 154 -3.65 14.47 -11.68
CA GLY A 154 -2.96 14.45 -10.37
C GLY A 154 -2.71 15.87 -9.84
N VAL A 155 -1.70 16.01 -9.00
CA VAL A 155 -1.34 17.27 -8.31
C VAL A 155 -0.15 18.02 -8.95
N SER A 156 0.45 17.50 -10.03
CA SER A 156 1.69 18.04 -10.61
C SER A 156 1.68 18.17 -12.14
N ASP A 157 0.66 17.67 -12.84
CA ASP A 157 0.60 17.74 -14.31
C ASP A 157 -0.30 18.89 -14.77
N TYR A 158 0.35 20.00 -15.17
CA TYR A 158 -0.32 21.21 -15.64
C TYR A 158 0.00 21.50 -17.11
N ALA A 159 -0.91 22.22 -17.77
CA ALA A 159 -0.67 22.83 -19.07
C ALA A 159 -1.00 24.31 -19.01
N LEU A 160 -0.06 25.14 -19.43
CA LEU A 160 -0.30 26.57 -19.63
C LEU A 160 -0.92 26.77 -21.00
N TYR A 161 -2.11 27.38 -21.05
CA TYR A 161 -2.82 27.72 -22.28
C TYR A 161 -2.91 29.22 -22.49
N ASP A 162 -2.47 29.63 -23.68
CA ASP A 162 -2.73 30.90 -24.33
C ASP A 162 -3.79 30.71 -25.43
N GLU A 163 -4.12 31.72 -26.20
CA GLU A 163 -5.11 31.62 -27.30
C GLU A 163 -4.72 30.54 -28.31
N ALA A 164 -3.44 30.44 -28.68
CA ALA A 164 -2.96 29.42 -29.62
C ALA A 164 -3.11 28.01 -29.05
N GLY A 165 -2.78 27.83 -27.77
CA GLY A 165 -2.95 26.55 -27.05
C GLY A 165 -4.42 26.11 -26.94
N ILE A 166 -5.35 27.05 -26.76
CA ILE A 166 -6.78 26.72 -26.79
C ILE A 166 -7.21 26.28 -28.18
N VAL A 167 -6.78 26.97 -29.23
CA VAL A 167 -7.09 26.58 -30.63
C VAL A 167 -6.49 25.20 -30.96
N GLU A 168 -5.26 24.93 -30.56
CA GLU A 168 -4.64 23.62 -30.77
C GLU A 168 -5.43 22.54 -30.04
N ARG A 169 -5.91 22.81 -28.82
CA ARG A 169 -6.58 21.84 -27.94
C ARG A 169 -8.01 21.54 -28.35
N THR A 170 -8.74 22.54 -28.80
CA THR A 170 -10.21 22.48 -29.04
C THR A 170 -10.61 22.62 -30.51
N GLY A 171 -9.76 23.26 -31.33
CA GLY A 171 -10.04 23.61 -32.70
C GLY A 171 -10.84 24.90 -32.87
N VAL A 172 -11.11 25.65 -31.80
CA VAL A 172 -11.86 26.91 -31.81
C VAL A 172 -11.13 27.96 -30.98
N THR A 173 -11.39 29.25 -31.22
CA THR A 173 -10.85 30.36 -30.40
C THR A 173 -11.50 30.39 -29.03
N PRO A 174 -10.86 31.02 -28.01
CA PRO A 174 -11.46 31.23 -26.69
C PRO A 174 -12.85 31.84 -26.76
N ALA A 175 -13.05 32.88 -27.59
CA ALA A 175 -14.34 33.54 -27.76
C ALA A 175 -15.44 32.60 -28.32
N GLN A 176 -15.06 31.61 -29.11
CA GLN A 176 -15.99 30.62 -29.70
C GLN A 176 -16.23 29.44 -28.79
N TYR A 177 -15.48 29.32 -27.67
CA TYR A 177 -15.55 28.14 -26.80
C TYR A 177 -16.92 27.86 -26.19
N PRO A 178 -17.71 28.88 -25.72
CA PRO A 178 -19.06 28.64 -25.19
C PRO A 178 -20.02 28.05 -26.24
N GLU A 179 -19.97 28.50 -27.47
CA GLU A 179 -20.78 27.98 -28.57
C GLU A 179 -20.38 26.56 -28.97
N TYR A 180 -19.07 26.29 -28.98
CA TYR A 180 -18.50 24.98 -29.21
C TYR A 180 -18.93 23.99 -28.11
N ALA A 181 -18.85 24.39 -26.84
CA ALA A 181 -19.25 23.59 -25.70
C ALA A 181 -20.76 23.29 -25.71
N ALA A 182 -21.58 24.29 -26.04
CA ALA A 182 -23.05 24.14 -26.15
C ALA A 182 -23.45 23.12 -27.23
N MET A 183 -22.73 23.08 -28.36
CA MET A 183 -22.96 22.11 -29.42
C MET A 183 -22.55 20.69 -29.02
N ARG A 184 -21.39 20.55 -28.39
CA ARG A 184 -20.84 19.27 -27.92
C ARG A 184 -21.62 18.71 -26.73
N GLY A 185 -22.10 19.60 -25.88
CA GLY A 185 -22.63 19.30 -24.54
C GLY A 185 -21.56 19.15 -23.49
N ASP A 186 -21.99 19.26 -22.23
CA ASP A 186 -21.16 18.97 -21.06
C ASP A 186 -21.88 17.98 -20.12
N PRO A 187 -21.44 16.71 -20.08
CA PRO A 187 -22.03 15.71 -19.18
C PRO A 187 -21.79 16.00 -17.71
N SER A 188 -20.72 16.76 -17.35
CA SER A 188 -20.43 17.08 -15.94
C SER A 188 -21.43 18.07 -15.36
N ASP A 189 -22.02 18.91 -16.22
CA ASP A 189 -23.03 19.89 -15.85
C ASP A 189 -24.46 19.45 -16.24
N ASN A 190 -24.59 18.20 -16.69
CA ASN A 190 -25.86 17.66 -17.19
C ASN A 190 -26.46 18.44 -18.37
N LEU A 191 -25.60 19.02 -19.22
CA LEU A 191 -25.98 19.76 -20.40
C LEU A 191 -25.77 18.91 -21.67
N PRO A 192 -26.81 18.17 -22.15
CA PRO A 192 -26.66 17.32 -23.31
C PRO A 192 -26.55 18.16 -24.61
N GLY A 193 -25.55 17.87 -25.42
CA GLY A 193 -25.33 18.51 -26.72
C GLY A 193 -26.19 17.95 -27.83
N VAL A 194 -25.82 18.26 -29.09
CA VAL A 194 -26.49 17.73 -30.28
C VAL A 194 -26.10 16.27 -30.52
N PRO A 195 -27.03 15.32 -30.57
CA PRO A 195 -26.71 13.92 -30.85
C PRO A 195 -25.95 13.74 -32.17
N GLY A 196 -24.76 13.11 -32.07
CA GLY A 196 -23.87 12.88 -33.21
C GLY A 196 -22.89 14.02 -33.50
N VAL A 197 -22.88 15.10 -32.69
CA VAL A 197 -21.92 16.20 -32.74
C VAL A 197 -20.93 16.06 -31.59
N GLY A 198 -19.75 15.54 -31.86
CA GLY A 198 -18.63 15.49 -30.92
C GLY A 198 -17.62 16.64 -31.16
N GLU A 199 -16.53 16.65 -30.40
CA GLU A 199 -15.49 17.70 -30.42
C GLU A 199 -15.09 18.14 -31.82
N LYS A 200 -14.70 17.21 -32.71
CA LYS A 200 -14.26 17.54 -34.09
C LYS A 200 -15.39 18.11 -34.98
N THR A 201 -16.62 17.62 -34.81
CA THR A 201 -17.74 18.07 -35.59
C THR A 201 -18.19 19.46 -35.16
N ALA A 202 -18.25 19.72 -33.84
CA ALA A 202 -18.59 21.01 -33.29
C ALA A 202 -17.58 22.08 -33.74
N ALA A 203 -16.27 21.85 -33.60
CA ALA A 203 -15.22 22.77 -34.08
C ALA A 203 -15.31 23.04 -35.58
N LYS A 204 -15.54 21.99 -36.40
CA LYS A 204 -15.70 22.16 -37.84
C LYS A 204 -16.89 23.04 -38.18
N LEU A 205 -18.03 22.86 -37.54
CA LEU A 205 -19.23 23.67 -37.77
C LEU A 205 -19.04 25.13 -37.35
N ILE A 206 -18.51 25.37 -36.16
CA ILE A 206 -18.22 26.70 -35.63
C ILE A 206 -17.27 27.48 -36.59
N ASN A 207 -16.19 26.82 -37.01
CA ASN A 207 -15.21 27.46 -37.94
C ASN A 207 -15.78 27.70 -39.35
N ALA A 208 -16.67 26.81 -39.85
CA ALA A 208 -17.22 26.93 -41.16
C ALA A 208 -18.29 28.02 -41.26
N TYR A 209 -19.08 28.23 -40.19
CA TYR A 209 -20.23 29.14 -40.20
C TYR A 209 -20.11 30.31 -39.23
N GLY A 210 -18.96 30.45 -38.52
CA GLY A 210 -18.62 31.56 -37.65
C GLY A 210 -19.30 31.57 -36.30
N GLY A 211 -20.17 30.61 -35.97
CA GLY A 211 -20.86 30.49 -34.70
C GLY A 211 -22.25 29.86 -34.84
N LEU A 212 -22.99 29.78 -33.71
CA LEU A 212 -24.30 29.11 -33.65
C LEU A 212 -25.33 29.72 -34.61
N ASP A 213 -25.38 31.03 -34.71
CA ASP A 213 -26.32 31.71 -35.63
C ASP A 213 -26.06 31.35 -37.09
N GLY A 214 -24.81 31.32 -37.50
CA GLY A 214 -24.41 30.89 -38.82
C GLY A 214 -24.73 29.41 -39.09
N ILE A 215 -24.49 28.52 -38.12
CA ILE A 215 -24.80 27.09 -38.21
C ILE A 215 -26.30 26.89 -38.41
N PHE A 216 -27.13 27.54 -37.58
CA PHE A 216 -28.59 27.36 -37.65
C PHE A 216 -29.21 28.04 -38.88
N ALA A 217 -28.60 29.09 -39.42
CA ALA A 217 -29.00 29.68 -40.70
C ALA A 217 -28.71 28.74 -41.91
N HIS A 218 -27.73 27.84 -41.77
CA HIS A 218 -27.27 26.94 -42.83
C HIS A 218 -27.52 25.46 -42.50
N VAL A 219 -28.56 25.16 -41.73
CA VAL A 219 -28.93 23.77 -41.35
C VAL A 219 -29.25 22.94 -42.58
N GLU A 220 -29.87 23.54 -43.62
CA GLU A 220 -30.25 22.89 -44.87
C GLU A 220 -29.02 22.39 -45.68
N ASP A 221 -27.84 22.95 -45.49
CA ASP A 221 -26.59 22.59 -46.16
C ASP A 221 -25.96 21.30 -45.56
N GLN A 222 -26.51 20.81 -44.46
CA GLN A 222 -25.97 19.66 -43.74
C GLN A 222 -26.51 18.33 -44.25
N THR A 223 -25.80 17.24 -43.95
CA THR A 223 -26.29 15.89 -44.25
C THR A 223 -27.66 15.62 -43.64
N PRO A 224 -28.54 14.80 -44.22
CA PRO A 224 -29.90 14.61 -43.71
C PRO A 224 -30.01 14.27 -42.24
N LYS A 225 -29.09 13.45 -41.74
CA LYS A 225 -29.05 13.07 -40.33
C LYS A 225 -28.63 14.23 -39.42
N LEU A 226 -27.60 14.97 -39.79
CA LEU A 226 -27.11 16.11 -39.04
C LEU A 226 -28.10 17.28 -39.06
N ARG A 227 -28.73 17.52 -40.23
CA ARG A 227 -29.80 18.52 -40.41
C ARG A 227 -30.95 18.28 -39.43
N ALA A 228 -31.48 17.05 -39.41
CA ALA A 228 -32.59 16.69 -38.51
C ALA A 228 -32.16 16.91 -37.02
N SER A 229 -30.96 16.45 -36.67
CA SER A 229 -30.45 16.58 -35.29
C SER A 229 -30.24 18.03 -34.87
N LEU A 230 -29.68 18.88 -35.72
CA LEU A 230 -29.51 20.31 -35.47
C LEU A 230 -30.81 21.04 -35.32
N ALA A 231 -31.79 20.82 -36.27
CA ALA A 231 -33.08 21.45 -36.24
C ALA A 231 -33.91 21.11 -34.98
N GLU A 232 -33.87 19.83 -34.57
CA GLU A 232 -34.55 19.36 -33.36
C GLU A 232 -33.97 19.94 -32.07
N HIS A 233 -32.64 20.08 -31.99
CA HIS A 233 -31.95 20.44 -30.76
C HIS A 233 -31.54 21.93 -30.68
N GLN A 234 -31.85 22.73 -31.66
CA GLN A 234 -31.54 24.16 -31.68
C GLN A 234 -31.95 24.92 -30.39
N PRO A 235 -33.17 24.77 -29.84
CA PRO A 235 -33.56 25.48 -28.60
C PRO A 235 -32.69 25.08 -27.41
N ARG A 236 -32.33 23.80 -27.32
CA ARG A 236 -31.45 23.27 -26.26
C ARG A 236 -30.06 23.85 -26.37
N VAL A 237 -29.47 23.85 -27.57
CA VAL A 237 -28.12 24.39 -27.78
C VAL A 237 -28.03 25.87 -27.41
N ARG A 238 -29.04 26.67 -27.77
CA ARG A 238 -29.09 28.09 -27.39
C ARG A 238 -29.16 28.24 -25.87
N ARG A 239 -30.00 27.44 -25.20
CA ARG A 239 -30.06 27.44 -23.74
C ARG A 239 -28.74 27.01 -23.11
N ASN A 240 -28.10 25.94 -23.60
CA ASN A 240 -26.78 25.52 -23.12
C ASN A 240 -25.75 26.64 -23.26
N HIS A 241 -25.76 27.35 -24.39
CA HIS A 241 -24.87 28.49 -24.64
C HIS A 241 -25.06 29.58 -23.58
N GLU A 242 -26.30 29.95 -23.27
CA GLU A 242 -26.61 30.97 -22.25
C GLU A 242 -26.11 30.54 -20.86
N LEU A 243 -26.20 29.23 -20.50
CA LEU A 243 -25.73 28.68 -19.24
C LEU A 243 -24.21 28.52 -19.14
N MET A 244 -23.54 28.32 -20.29
CA MET A 244 -22.08 28.13 -20.32
C MET A 244 -21.28 29.43 -20.39
N ILE A 245 -21.93 30.58 -20.68
CA ILE A 245 -21.26 31.88 -20.62
C ILE A 245 -20.97 32.22 -19.15
N LEU A 246 -19.68 32.51 -18.87
CA LEU A 246 -19.25 32.99 -17.56
C LEU A 246 -19.61 34.48 -17.44
N ARG A 247 -20.27 34.82 -16.36
CA ARG A 247 -20.62 36.21 -16.04
C ARG A 247 -19.42 36.92 -15.45
N ARG A 248 -19.30 38.24 -15.78
CA ARG A 248 -18.15 39.09 -15.41
C ARG A 248 -18.56 40.30 -14.59
N ASP A 249 -19.77 40.24 -14.05
CA ASP A 249 -20.45 41.36 -13.37
C ASP A 249 -20.87 41.02 -11.94
N ALA A 250 -20.22 40.03 -11.31
CA ALA A 250 -20.53 39.65 -9.94
C ALA A 250 -20.31 40.82 -8.96
N PRO A 251 -21.29 41.07 -8.05
CA PRO A 251 -21.22 42.18 -7.11
C PRO A 251 -20.28 41.84 -5.93
N ILE A 252 -18.99 41.69 -6.22
CA ILE A 252 -17.94 41.41 -5.24
C ILE A 252 -17.12 42.69 -4.99
N ASP A 253 -16.66 42.88 -3.76
CA ASP A 253 -15.74 43.94 -3.35
C ASP A 253 -14.36 43.34 -3.09
N VAL A 254 -13.46 43.49 -4.06
CA VAL A 254 -12.09 43.01 -4.00
C VAL A 254 -11.13 44.11 -4.39
N ASP A 255 -10.21 44.44 -3.47
CA ASP A 255 -9.14 45.35 -3.73
C ASP A 255 -7.91 44.60 -4.29
N LEU A 256 -7.62 44.84 -5.59
CA LEU A 256 -6.54 44.16 -6.31
C LEU A 256 -5.12 44.50 -5.79
N GLU A 257 -4.97 45.54 -4.96
CA GLU A 257 -3.68 45.94 -4.42
C GLU A 257 -3.35 45.22 -3.10
N THR A 258 -4.34 44.57 -2.48
CA THR A 258 -4.18 43.89 -1.18
C THR A 258 -4.04 42.37 -1.31
N LEU A 259 -3.85 41.84 -2.50
CA LEU A 259 -3.82 40.40 -2.78
C LEU A 259 -2.44 39.74 -2.63
N ALA A 260 -1.44 40.47 -2.10
CA ALA A 260 -0.12 39.92 -1.84
C ALA A 260 -0.20 38.80 -0.76
N VAL A 261 0.53 37.71 -1.00
CA VAL A 261 0.64 36.61 -0.04
C VAL A 261 1.41 37.12 1.18
N SER A 262 0.79 37.02 2.37
CA SER A 262 1.34 37.54 3.64
C SER A 262 1.11 36.50 4.75
N PRO A 263 1.97 35.46 4.82
CA PRO A 263 1.82 34.38 5.81
C PRO A 263 1.92 34.89 7.25
N ASP A 264 1.07 34.37 8.12
CA ASP A 264 1.29 34.41 9.58
C ASP A 264 2.17 33.21 9.98
N PRO A 265 3.42 33.44 10.39
CA PRO A 265 4.35 32.37 10.67
C PRO A 265 3.87 31.40 11.76
N GLN A 266 3.25 31.94 12.82
CA GLN A 266 2.80 31.16 13.98
C GLN A 266 1.61 30.30 13.59
N GLU A 267 0.65 30.86 12.84
CA GLU A 267 -0.52 30.12 12.38
C GLU A 267 -0.17 29.07 11.32
N VAL A 268 0.73 29.37 10.38
CA VAL A 268 1.23 28.38 9.41
C VAL A 268 1.90 27.22 10.13
N LYS A 269 2.80 27.50 11.09
CA LYS A 269 3.47 26.47 11.86
C LYS A 269 2.44 25.63 12.65
N ARG A 270 1.58 26.26 13.42
CA ARG A 270 0.53 25.57 14.21
C ARG A 270 -0.33 24.64 13.35
N LEU A 271 -0.75 25.13 12.17
CA LEU A 271 -1.62 24.37 11.28
C LEU A 271 -0.87 23.24 10.57
N PHE A 272 0.36 23.48 10.14
CA PHE A 272 1.17 22.44 9.47
C PHE A 272 1.61 21.35 10.45
N ASP A 273 1.89 21.69 11.70
CA ASP A 273 2.14 20.72 12.78
C ASP A 273 0.87 19.90 13.06
N PHE A 274 -0.30 20.54 13.19
CA PHE A 274 -1.58 19.84 13.35
C PHE A 274 -1.91 18.90 12.18
N LEU A 275 -1.61 19.33 10.95
CA LEU A 275 -1.84 18.54 9.72
C LEU A 275 -0.69 17.56 9.40
N GLU A 276 0.40 17.58 10.18
CA GLU A 276 1.62 16.80 9.97
C GLU A 276 2.27 17.04 8.60
N PHE A 277 2.24 18.30 8.11
CA PHE A 277 2.76 18.73 6.80
C PHE A 277 4.25 19.05 6.82
N ARG A 278 5.07 18.11 7.30
CA ARG A 278 6.50 18.30 7.53
C ARG A 278 7.26 18.75 6.27
N THR A 279 7.09 18.03 5.15
CA THR A 279 7.77 18.34 3.89
C THR A 279 7.21 19.56 3.14
N LEU A 280 5.96 19.97 3.42
CA LEU A 280 5.36 21.13 2.76
C LEU A 280 5.85 22.45 3.37
N GLY A 281 6.25 22.46 4.64
CA GLY A 281 6.84 23.63 5.31
C GLY A 281 8.10 24.12 4.60
N ASP A 282 9.06 23.19 4.39
CA ASP A 282 10.33 23.50 3.71
C ASP A 282 10.10 24.00 2.27
N ARG A 283 9.19 23.33 1.55
CA ARG A 283 8.84 23.71 0.18
C ARG A 283 8.15 25.07 0.09
N LEU A 284 7.32 25.40 1.10
CA LEU A 284 6.67 26.71 1.17
C LEU A 284 7.69 27.81 1.46
N ALA A 285 8.64 27.57 2.39
CA ALA A 285 9.74 28.51 2.67
C ALA A 285 10.57 28.79 1.42
N GLU A 286 10.92 27.75 0.66
CA GLU A 286 11.63 27.90 -0.63
C GLU A 286 10.81 28.73 -1.66
N ALA A 287 9.49 28.51 -1.72
CA ALA A 287 8.62 29.17 -2.68
C ALA A 287 8.42 30.68 -2.39
N LEU A 288 8.54 31.10 -1.13
CA LEU A 288 8.29 32.48 -0.69
C LEU A 288 9.56 33.36 -0.59
N GLU A 289 10.69 32.97 -1.13
CA GLU A 289 11.99 33.66 -1.18
C GLU A 289 12.23 34.70 -0.08
N GLY A 290 13.03 34.32 0.94
CA GLY A 290 13.45 35.21 2.04
C GLY A 290 12.67 35.12 3.33
N SER A 291 11.63 34.30 3.38
CA SER A 291 10.90 33.97 4.61
C SER A 291 11.42 32.68 5.28
N ALA A 292 12.67 32.31 5.00
CA ALA A 292 13.32 31.12 5.55
C ALA A 292 13.37 31.09 7.09
N GLU A 293 13.29 32.24 7.73
CA GLU A 293 13.15 32.37 9.21
C GLU A 293 11.74 32.02 9.71
N ILE A 294 10.75 31.93 8.80
CA ILE A 294 9.33 31.83 9.17
C ILE A 294 8.85 30.37 9.30
N ILE A 295 9.47 29.44 8.54
CA ILE A 295 8.98 28.05 8.43
C ILE A 295 10.13 27.04 8.54
N ALA A 296 11.37 27.50 8.78
CA ALA A 296 12.45 26.60 9.14
C ALA A 296 11.99 25.80 10.37
N ASP A 297 12.01 24.48 10.23
CA ASP A 297 11.70 23.53 11.31
C ASP A 297 12.84 23.61 12.35
N ASP A 298 12.97 24.78 12.99
CA ASP A 298 14.03 25.11 13.96
C ASP A 298 13.82 24.33 15.27
N ASP A 299 12.68 23.62 15.40
CA ASP A 299 12.38 22.72 16.51
C ASP A 299 12.76 21.25 16.23
N ARG A 300 13.16 20.89 15.04
CA ARG A 300 13.69 19.53 14.79
C ARG A 300 15.08 19.43 15.39
N GLN A 301 15.19 18.58 16.38
CA GLN A 301 16.43 18.39 17.13
C GLN A 301 17.20 17.22 16.53
N PRO A 302 18.38 17.45 15.92
CA PRO A 302 19.22 16.36 15.45
C PRO A 302 19.67 15.53 16.66
N LEU A 303 19.62 14.20 16.52
CA LEU A 303 20.12 13.28 17.54
C LEU A 303 21.65 13.24 17.50
N GLU A 304 22.28 13.83 18.49
CA GLU A 304 23.73 13.81 18.68
C GLU A 304 24.05 13.15 20.03
N PRO A 305 24.35 11.82 20.04
CA PRO A 305 24.72 11.11 21.25
C PRO A 305 26.12 11.48 21.72
N GLU A 306 26.32 11.60 23.01
CA GLU A 306 27.62 11.55 23.63
C GLU A 306 27.96 10.07 23.90
N VAL A 307 28.97 9.52 23.19
CA VAL A 307 29.26 8.08 23.18
C VAL A 307 30.47 7.76 24.02
N HIS A 308 30.28 6.97 25.08
CA HIS A 308 31.33 6.49 25.95
C HIS A 308 31.50 4.98 25.80
N ASP A 309 32.75 4.51 25.78
CA ASP A 309 33.01 3.07 25.81
C ASP A 309 32.77 2.53 27.21
N SER A 310 32.16 1.36 27.31
CA SER A 310 32.09 0.66 28.61
C SER A 310 33.52 0.30 29.06
N PRO A 311 33.92 0.68 30.29
CA PRO A 311 35.32 0.58 30.71
C PRO A 311 35.79 -0.87 30.85
N ASP A 312 34.91 -1.78 31.16
CA ASP A 312 35.20 -3.20 31.35
C ASP A 312 33.93 -4.06 31.30
N PRO A 313 34.03 -5.39 31.20
CA PRO A 313 32.88 -6.28 31.18
C PRO A 313 32.00 -6.19 32.44
N ALA A 314 32.55 -5.90 33.64
CA ALA A 314 31.76 -5.80 34.86
C ALA A 314 30.82 -4.59 34.83
N ALA A 315 31.29 -3.46 34.28
CA ALA A 315 30.45 -2.28 34.05
C ALA A 315 29.34 -2.59 33.00
N SER A 316 29.67 -3.28 31.91
CA SER A 316 28.70 -3.74 30.92
C SER A 316 27.62 -4.65 31.52
N ALA A 317 28.00 -5.64 32.31
CA ALA A 317 27.06 -6.53 33.01
C ALA A 317 26.16 -5.78 33.97
N THR A 318 26.73 -4.80 34.72
CA THR A 318 25.95 -3.97 35.64
C THR A 318 24.90 -3.15 34.91
N LEU A 319 25.27 -2.50 33.79
CA LEU A 319 24.38 -1.72 32.95
C LEU A 319 23.21 -2.56 32.40
N LEU A 320 23.51 -3.77 31.89
CA LEU A 320 22.51 -4.68 31.31
C LEU A 320 21.60 -5.36 32.35
N SER A 321 22.10 -5.52 33.61
CA SER A 321 21.31 -6.06 34.72
C SER A 321 20.43 -5.04 35.43
N GLY A 322 20.50 -3.77 35.01
CA GLY A 322 19.75 -2.67 35.60
C GLY A 322 18.30 -2.59 35.07
N ASP A 323 17.79 -1.35 35.09
CA ASP A 323 16.46 -1.04 34.57
C ASP A 323 16.36 -1.21 33.05
N LEU A 324 15.18 -0.91 32.49
CA LEU A 324 14.89 -0.99 31.08
C LEU A 324 15.87 -0.15 30.24
N VAL A 325 16.51 -0.77 29.25
CA VAL A 325 17.50 -0.14 28.37
C VAL A 325 16.99 -0.04 26.92
N SER A 326 17.40 0.99 26.19
CA SER A 326 17.23 1.09 24.73
C SER A 326 18.51 0.64 24.05
N VAL A 327 18.42 -0.35 23.17
CA VAL A 327 19.59 -1.04 22.59
C VAL A 327 19.56 -1.02 21.06
N ALA A 328 20.73 -0.81 20.46
CA ALA A 328 20.91 -1.01 19.03
C ALA A 328 22.23 -1.74 18.73
N GLY A 329 22.24 -2.65 17.77
CA GLY A 329 23.43 -3.32 17.28
C GLY A 329 24.25 -2.42 16.34
N GLY A 330 25.58 -2.54 16.42
CA GLY A 330 26.51 -2.00 15.44
C GLY A 330 27.17 -3.14 14.65
N TRP A 331 27.07 -3.12 13.32
CA TRP A 331 27.61 -4.18 12.46
C TRP A 331 28.73 -3.64 11.57
N ASP A 332 29.76 -4.47 11.35
CA ASP A 332 30.87 -4.23 10.40
C ASP A 332 30.44 -4.43 8.94
N GLY A 333 29.23 -4.00 8.58
CA GLY A 333 28.66 -4.14 7.26
C GLY A 333 27.27 -3.51 7.18
N LEU A 334 26.67 -3.62 5.98
CA LEU A 334 25.39 -2.97 5.67
C LEU A 334 24.16 -3.87 5.94
N GLU A 335 24.38 -5.12 6.38
CA GLU A 335 23.28 -6.07 6.60
C GLU A 335 23.14 -6.44 8.08
N PRO A 336 22.23 -5.76 8.84
CA PRO A 336 21.95 -6.10 10.22
C PRO A 336 21.58 -7.58 10.40
N GLY A 337 22.12 -8.21 11.44
CA GLY A 337 21.88 -9.62 11.74
C GLY A 337 22.53 -10.65 10.78
N ARG A 338 23.19 -10.20 9.71
CA ARG A 338 23.95 -11.04 8.75
C ARG A 338 25.43 -10.65 8.67
N SER A 339 25.76 -9.36 8.85
CA SER A 339 27.13 -8.89 9.01
C SER A 339 27.64 -9.18 10.44
N PRO A 340 28.97 -9.28 10.66
CA PRO A 340 29.54 -9.44 12.00
C PRO A 340 29.10 -8.29 12.92
N LEU A 341 28.73 -8.63 14.14
CA LEU A 341 28.42 -7.65 15.19
C LEU A 341 29.73 -7.07 15.72
N ALA A 342 29.89 -5.73 15.70
CA ALA A 342 31.02 -5.02 16.27
C ALA A 342 30.82 -4.70 17.76
N GLY A 343 29.55 -4.55 18.16
CA GLY A 343 29.14 -4.26 19.53
C GLY A 343 27.70 -3.78 19.61
N ILE A 344 27.31 -3.33 20.79
CA ILE A 344 25.97 -2.78 21.03
C ILE A 344 26.04 -1.40 21.67
N ALA A 345 25.16 -0.49 21.27
CA ALA A 345 24.97 0.79 21.92
C ALA A 345 23.78 0.71 22.89
N VAL A 346 23.90 1.25 24.08
CA VAL A 346 22.93 1.14 25.16
C VAL A 346 22.65 2.52 25.74
N VAL A 347 21.36 2.86 25.88
CA VAL A 347 20.87 4.03 26.61
C VAL A 347 20.10 3.52 27.82
N ALA A 348 20.55 3.85 29.03
CA ALA A 348 19.85 3.53 30.28
C ALA A 348 18.61 4.41 30.45
N SER A 349 17.51 3.84 30.91
CA SER A 349 16.36 4.63 31.36
C SER A 349 16.70 5.11 32.80
N GLY A 350 16.96 6.42 32.98
CA GLY A 350 17.16 6.98 34.32
C GLY A 350 15.88 6.94 35.18
N ASP A 351 16.02 7.03 36.50
CA ASP A 351 14.93 7.14 37.47
C ASP A 351 13.99 8.29 37.09
N GLY A 352 12.84 8.00 36.49
CA GLY A 352 11.83 8.99 36.06
C GLY A 352 11.32 8.83 34.66
N ALA A 353 11.87 7.90 33.86
CA ALA A 353 11.47 7.69 32.45
C ALA A 353 10.44 6.56 32.29
N ASP A 354 9.44 6.47 33.17
CA ASP A 354 8.17 5.82 32.82
C ASP A 354 7.36 6.74 31.88
N GLY A 355 7.90 7.07 30.71
CA GLY A 355 7.18 7.59 29.54
C GLY A 355 6.20 8.78 29.73
N VAL A 356 6.22 9.47 30.90
CA VAL A 356 5.45 10.66 31.17
C VAL A 356 6.43 11.74 31.63
N ALA A 357 7.19 12.31 30.68
CA ALA A 357 7.64 13.68 30.91
C ALA A 357 6.36 14.50 31.10
N GLY A 358 6.23 15.13 32.23
CA GLY A 358 5.16 16.11 32.42
C GLY A 358 5.22 17.14 31.28
N ASP A 359 4.10 17.65 30.87
CA ASP A 359 3.91 18.55 29.72
C ASP A 359 4.82 19.80 29.65
N ASP A 360 5.74 20.00 30.59
CA ASP A 360 6.56 21.21 30.71
C ASP A 360 8.08 21.00 30.73
N ALA A 361 8.62 19.78 30.55
CA ALA A 361 10.07 19.58 30.49
C ALA A 361 10.54 19.43 29.04
N ALA A 362 11.31 20.39 28.53
CA ALA A 362 11.98 20.25 27.22
C ALA A 362 12.85 18.97 27.22
N PRO A 363 12.71 18.08 26.23
CA PRO A 363 13.49 16.86 26.17
C PRO A 363 14.98 17.19 26.07
N ALA A 364 15.81 16.52 26.86
CA ALA A 364 17.26 16.69 26.79
C ALA A 364 17.77 16.20 25.42
N THR A 365 18.41 17.06 24.66
CA THR A 365 18.96 16.78 23.33
C THR A 365 20.22 15.93 23.36
N VAL A 366 20.96 15.95 24.48
CA VAL A 366 22.19 15.18 24.69
C VAL A 366 21.92 14.12 25.75
N VAL A 367 22.04 12.86 25.36
CA VAL A 367 21.90 11.72 26.27
C VAL A 367 23.13 10.85 26.13
N ASP A 368 23.67 10.42 27.27
CA ASP A 368 24.82 9.52 27.34
C ASP A 368 24.48 8.15 26.73
N VAL A 369 25.29 7.71 25.77
CA VAL A 369 25.18 6.39 25.16
C VAL A 369 26.43 5.58 25.48
N THR A 370 26.24 4.42 26.09
CA THR A 370 27.33 3.51 26.38
C THR A 370 27.51 2.52 25.23
N TRP A 371 28.72 2.49 24.66
CA TRP A 371 29.11 1.48 23.70
C TRP A 371 29.71 0.27 24.40
N ILE A 372 29.18 -0.91 24.19
CA ILE A 372 29.66 -2.19 24.66
C ILE A 372 30.26 -2.92 23.45
N PRO A 373 31.60 -3.04 23.36
CA PRO A 373 32.23 -3.74 22.25
C PRO A 373 31.94 -5.25 22.30
N VAL A 374 31.99 -5.91 21.13
CA VAL A 374 31.63 -7.33 21.01
C VAL A 374 32.46 -8.22 21.93
N ASP A 375 33.73 -7.89 22.17
CA ASP A 375 34.64 -8.66 23.05
C ASP A 375 34.10 -8.75 24.50
N HIS A 376 33.31 -7.75 24.98
CA HIS A 376 32.68 -7.83 26.29
C HIS A 376 31.53 -8.87 26.32
N LEU A 377 30.90 -9.16 25.19
CA LEU A 377 29.84 -10.18 25.10
C LEU A 377 30.38 -11.62 25.32
N ASP A 378 31.67 -11.83 25.13
CA ASP A 378 32.35 -13.10 25.43
C ASP A 378 32.50 -13.35 26.94
N ASP A 379 32.35 -12.32 27.77
CA ASP A 379 32.40 -12.48 29.23
C ASP A 379 31.11 -13.11 29.75
N PRO A 380 31.19 -14.20 30.54
CA PRO A 380 30.01 -14.93 31.03
C PRO A 380 28.99 -14.07 31.80
N ALA A 381 29.44 -13.06 32.56
CA ALA A 381 28.54 -12.19 33.33
C ALA A 381 27.77 -11.22 32.40
N VAL A 382 28.43 -10.74 31.36
CA VAL A 382 27.79 -9.89 30.33
C VAL A 382 26.79 -10.70 29.52
N ALA A 383 27.20 -11.91 29.12
CA ALA A 383 26.31 -12.81 28.38
C ALA A 383 25.06 -13.18 29.19
N GLU A 384 25.22 -13.54 30.49
CA GLU A 384 24.12 -13.85 31.42
C GLU A 384 23.20 -12.63 31.60
N ALA A 385 23.76 -11.44 31.80
CA ALA A 385 22.99 -10.20 31.91
C ALA A 385 22.17 -9.91 30.62
N MET A 386 22.78 -10.11 29.43
CA MET A 386 22.14 -9.86 28.15
C MET A 386 20.99 -10.84 27.86
N VAL A 387 21.01 -12.06 28.41
CA VAL A 387 19.90 -13.02 28.28
C VAL A 387 18.59 -12.46 28.81
N THR A 388 18.63 -11.76 29.95
CA THR A 388 17.42 -11.28 30.65
C THR A 388 17.26 -9.76 30.67
N ALA A 389 18.24 -9.02 30.11
CA ALA A 389 18.22 -7.55 30.07
C ALA A 389 16.85 -7.05 29.54
N PRO A 390 16.09 -6.27 30.32
CA PRO A 390 14.83 -5.68 29.83
C PRO A 390 15.17 -4.60 28.80
N MET A 391 14.86 -4.87 27.53
CA MET A 391 15.32 -4.00 26.45
C MET A 391 14.19 -3.53 25.52
N ARG A 392 14.40 -2.34 24.94
CA ARG A 392 13.69 -1.78 23.79
C ARG A 392 14.65 -1.73 22.60
N ALA A 393 14.16 -2.06 21.41
CA ALA A 393 14.98 -2.01 20.21
C ALA A 393 14.12 -1.64 18.98
N HIS A 394 14.77 -1.42 17.86
CA HIS A 394 14.13 -1.33 16.54
C HIS A 394 14.67 -2.45 15.68
N ASP A 395 13.80 -3.24 15.04
CA ASP A 395 14.19 -4.49 14.36
C ASP A 395 15.03 -5.40 15.27
N ALA A 396 14.51 -5.64 16.48
CA ALA A 396 15.16 -6.43 17.53
C ALA A 396 15.57 -7.83 17.06
N LYS A 397 14.84 -8.39 16.09
CA LYS A 397 15.12 -9.71 15.50
C LYS A 397 16.54 -9.79 14.91
N SER A 398 17.00 -8.75 14.20
CA SER A 398 18.34 -8.68 13.62
C SER A 398 19.43 -8.70 14.71
N LEU A 399 19.22 -7.96 15.81
CA LEU A 399 20.12 -7.99 16.97
C LEU A 399 20.12 -9.37 17.64
N MET A 400 18.92 -9.91 17.96
CA MET A 400 18.80 -11.23 18.58
C MET A 400 19.47 -12.33 17.76
N ARG A 401 19.42 -12.24 16.46
CA ARG A 401 20.09 -13.18 15.54
C ARG A 401 21.60 -13.14 15.67
N SER A 402 22.18 -11.93 15.78
CA SER A 402 23.63 -11.76 16.03
C SER A 402 24.04 -12.25 17.41
N LEU A 403 23.21 -12.00 18.44
CA LEU A 403 23.43 -12.48 19.80
C LEU A 403 23.37 -14.02 19.87
N LEU A 404 22.40 -14.65 19.18
CA LEU A 404 22.32 -16.12 19.06
C LEU A 404 23.58 -16.72 18.43
N ALA A 405 24.18 -16.05 17.43
CA ALA A 405 25.44 -16.48 16.83
C ALA A 405 26.62 -16.40 17.82
N ALA A 406 26.58 -15.48 18.81
CA ALA A 406 27.50 -15.40 19.94
C ALA A 406 27.12 -16.32 21.13
N GLY A 407 26.06 -17.15 20.98
CA GLY A 407 25.60 -18.04 22.03
C GLY A 407 24.69 -17.41 23.09
N ILE A 408 24.21 -16.18 22.86
CA ILE A 408 23.37 -15.42 23.79
C ILE A 408 21.92 -15.43 23.27
N ASP A 409 21.01 -16.09 23.96
CA ASP A 409 19.58 -16.14 23.63
C ASP A 409 18.79 -15.14 24.47
N SER A 410 18.68 -13.91 23.98
CA SER A 410 18.02 -12.81 24.72
C SER A 410 16.50 -12.99 24.75
N SER A 411 15.90 -12.95 25.94
CA SER A 411 14.48 -13.08 26.24
C SER A 411 13.84 -11.80 26.81
N GLY A 412 14.64 -10.76 27.05
CA GLY A 412 14.21 -9.56 27.76
C GLY A 412 13.53 -8.48 26.91
N LEU A 413 13.22 -8.74 25.62
CA LEU A 413 12.59 -7.74 24.75
C LEU A 413 11.23 -7.28 25.31
N ARG A 414 11.09 -5.98 25.54
CA ARG A 414 9.85 -5.32 25.98
C ARG A 414 9.16 -4.58 24.85
N LEU A 415 9.94 -3.96 23.97
CA LEU A 415 9.38 -3.21 22.85
C LEU A 415 10.29 -3.32 21.61
N ASP A 416 9.72 -3.75 20.49
CA ASP A 416 10.26 -3.53 19.15
C ASP A 416 9.47 -2.40 18.49
N THR A 417 10.12 -1.26 18.27
CA THR A 417 9.46 -0.05 17.75
C THR A 417 9.03 -0.18 16.28
N ALA A 418 9.68 -1.06 15.49
CA ALA A 418 9.26 -1.34 14.12
C ALA A 418 7.94 -2.13 14.09
N ILE A 419 7.82 -3.17 14.94
CA ILE A 419 6.58 -3.96 15.06
C ILE A 419 5.43 -3.11 15.62
N ALA A 420 5.71 -2.28 16.63
CA ALA A 420 4.72 -1.37 17.19
C ALA A 420 4.21 -0.36 16.16
N ALA A 421 5.10 0.26 15.39
CA ALA A 421 4.75 1.19 14.30
C ALA A 421 3.94 0.51 13.18
N TYR A 422 4.28 -0.73 12.83
CA TYR A 422 3.53 -1.55 11.87
C TYR A 422 2.09 -1.81 12.34
N LEU A 423 1.86 -2.09 13.62
CA LEU A 423 0.50 -2.30 14.14
C LEU A 423 -0.33 -1.03 14.03
N VAL A 424 0.26 0.13 14.32
CA VAL A 424 -0.42 1.42 14.22
C VAL A 424 -0.81 1.75 12.76
N ASP A 425 0.08 1.46 11.81
CA ASP A 425 -0.17 1.73 10.38
C ASP A 425 0.44 0.64 9.48
N PRO A 426 -0.30 -0.45 9.21
CA PRO A 426 0.18 -1.57 8.40
C PRO A 426 0.23 -1.26 6.89
N ALA A 427 -0.07 -0.04 6.47
CA ALA A 427 -0.10 0.37 5.06
C ALA A 427 1.27 0.80 4.53
N GLN A 428 2.22 1.13 5.40
CA GLN A 428 3.56 1.56 5.01
C GLN A 428 4.35 0.46 4.32
N ALA A 429 5.19 0.87 3.35
CA ALA A 429 6.04 -0.07 2.62
C ALA A 429 7.22 -0.57 3.46
N ARG A 430 7.70 0.27 4.39
CA ARG A 430 8.83 0.02 5.30
C ARG A 430 8.61 0.75 6.60
N TYR A 431 9.33 0.31 7.64
CA TYR A 431 9.34 0.90 8.98
C TYR A 431 10.78 1.21 9.38
N ASP A 432 11.50 1.95 8.53
CA ASP A 432 12.88 2.37 8.78
C ASP A 432 12.89 3.29 10.01
N LEU A 433 13.91 3.12 10.89
CA LEU A 433 13.97 3.85 12.17
C LEU A 433 13.88 5.37 12.01
N ARG A 434 14.52 5.92 10.98
CA ARG A 434 14.45 7.35 10.65
C ARG A 434 13.02 7.80 10.42
N ASP A 435 12.30 7.12 9.51
CA ASP A 435 10.93 7.50 9.13
C ASP A 435 9.96 7.38 10.30
N VAL A 436 10.14 6.33 11.12
CA VAL A 436 9.32 6.11 12.32
C VAL A 436 9.62 7.15 13.39
N LEU A 437 10.91 7.50 13.64
CA LEU A 437 11.31 8.53 14.57
C LEU A 437 10.69 9.89 14.21
N GLU A 438 10.85 10.31 12.95
CA GLU A 438 10.33 11.58 12.44
C GLU A 438 8.80 11.66 12.47
N ARG A 439 8.14 10.52 12.39
CA ARG A 439 6.66 10.44 12.46
C ARG A 439 6.11 10.61 13.87
N PHE A 440 6.79 10.08 14.88
CA PHE A 440 6.27 10.02 16.24
C PHE A 440 6.94 11.00 17.22
N THR A 441 8.02 11.68 16.80
CA THR A 441 8.82 12.57 17.65
C THR A 441 9.28 13.79 16.90
N PRO A 442 9.71 14.86 17.60
CA PRO A 442 10.35 16.03 16.97
C PRO A 442 11.84 15.80 16.62
N PHE A 443 12.38 14.60 16.83
CA PHE A 443 13.77 14.31 16.56
C PHE A 443 14.00 13.85 15.13
N VAL A 444 15.21 14.16 14.59
CA VAL A 444 15.68 13.70 13.30
C VAL A 444 17.03 13.02 13.41
N MET A 445 17.23 11.97 12.63
CA MET A 445 18.54 11.37 12.46
C MET A 445 19.31 12.17 11.41
N PRO A 446 20.59 12.59 11.69
CA PRO A 446 21.42 13.26 10.71
C PRO A 446 21.56 12.43 9.42
N ASP A 447 21.61 13.13 8.27
CA ASP A 447 21.78 12.44 6.98
C ASP A 447 23.16 11.77 6.89
N GLU A 448 23.15 10.47 6.74
CA GLU A 448 24.32 9.72 6.29
C GLU A 448 24.38 9.90 4.76
N SER A 449 25.30 10.73 4.28
CA SER A 449 25.35 11.01 2.85
C SER A 449 25.59 9.70 2.08
N ALA A 450 24.76 9.42 1.08
CA ALA A 450 24.93 8.30 0.16
C ALA A 450 26.27 8.35 -0.63
N ALA A 451 27.03 9.43 -0.47
CA ALA A 451 28.35 9.62 -1.02
C ALA A 451 29.42 8.72 -0.38
N ASP A 452 29.17 8.19 0.82
CA ASP A 452 30.18 7.44 1.60
C ASP A 452 30.05 5.91 1.46
N ALA A 453 28.95 5.40 0.94
CA ALA A 453 28.79 3.99 0.65
C ALA A 453 29.70 3.54 -0.51
N GLY A 454 30.86 3.02 -0.19
CA GLY A 454 31.82 2.43 -1.14
C GLY A 454 33.04 3.30 -1.48
N LYS A 455 33.28 4.43 -0.80
CA LYS A 455 34.54 5.16 -0.85
C LYS A 455 35.48 4.68 0.25
N LEU A 456 36.78 4.60 -0.09
CA LEU A 456 37.85 4.48 0.91
C LEU A 456 37.84 5.78 1.74
N ASP A 457 37.60 5.64 3.03
CA ASP A 457 37.68 6.76 3.97
C ASP A 457 39.14 7.17 4.20
N LEU A 458 39.57 8.16 3.46
CA LEU A 458 40.92 8.73 3.62
C LEU A 458 40.94 9.92 4.58
N ASP A 459 39.74 10.43 4.94
CA ASP A 459 39.60 11.67 5.73
C ASP A 459 38.91 11.42 7.11
N GLY A 460 38.58 10.16 7.44
CA GLY A 460 37.90 9.79 8.71
C GLY A 460 36.48 10.33 8.85
N THR A 461 35.79 10.54 7.71
CA THR A 461 34.43 11.11 7.66
C THR A 461 33.33 10.05 7.59
N VAL A 462 33.66 8.76 7.39
CA VAL A 462 32.68 7.66 7.39
C VAL A 462 32.21 7.40 8.82
N ILE A 463 30.91 7.47 9.04
CA ILE A 463 30.32 7.18 10.34
C ILE A 463 30.53 5.69 10.66
N ASP A 464 31.26 5.41 11.73
CA ASP A 464 31.56 4.05 12.14
C ASP A 464 30.33 3.30 12.71
N ALA A 465 30.42 1.97 12.84
CA ALA A 465 29.37 1.13 13.39
C ALA A 465 28.91 1.57 14.79
N ARG A 466 29.85 2.07 15.62
CA ARG A 466 29.60 2.57 16.97
C ARG A 466 28.69 3.79 16.96
N MET A 467 29.00 4.80 16.13
CA MET A 467 28.19 6.03 16.06
C MET A 467 26.80 5.78 15.43
N ARG A 468 26.71 4.91 14.41
CA ARG A 468 25.41 4.48 13.85
C ARG A 468 24.53 3.81 14.90
N ALA A 469 25.10 2.86 15.66
CA ALA A 469 24.39 2.18 16.73
C ALA A 469 23.98 3.15 17.86
N ALA A 470 24.86 4.07 18.22
CA ALA A 470 24.57 5.08 19.25
C ALA A 470 23.37 5.97 18.85
N ARG A 471 23.36 6.48 17.62
CA ARG A 471 22.22 7.25 17.11
C ARG A 471 20.95 6.42 17.08
N ALA A 472 21.05 5.15 16.69
CA ALA A 472 19.91 4.24 16.66
C ALA A 472 19.38 3.93 18.07
N ALA A 473 20.23 3.68 19.05
CA ALA A 473 19.81 3.44 20.45
C ALA A 473 19.13 4.67 21.05
N LEU A 474 19.69 5.87 20.78
CA LEU A 474 19.09 7.13 21.20
C LEU A 474 17.74 7.38 20.52
N ALA A 475 17.64 7.09 19.22
CA ALA A 475 16.36 7.17 18.49
C ALA A 475 15.29 6.24 19.09
N VAL A 476 15.66 4.99 19.40
CA VAL A 476 14.78 4.03 20.09
C VAL A 476 14.33 4.55 21.45
N HIS A 477 15.24 5.17 22.20
CA HIS A 477 14.94 5.74 23.52
C HIS A 477 13.81 6.79 23.44
N HIS A 478 13.94 7.74 22.50
CA HIS A 478 12.93 8.80 22.32
C HIS A 478 11.63 8.29 21.68
N LEU A 479 11.72 7.29 20.83
CA LEU A 479 10.58 6.75 20.07
C LEU A 479 9.69 5.82 20.90
N ALA A 480 10.26 5.11 21.88
CA ALA A 480 9.59 4.02 22.59
C ALA A 480 8.29 4.45 23.29
N GLY A 481 8.30 5.56 24.01
CA GLY A 481 7.11 6.08 24.70
C GLY A 481 5.99 6.48 23.75
N PRO A 482 6.26 7.36 22.77
CA PRO A 482 5.26 7.78 21.78
C PRO A 482 4.62 6.63 21.00
N VAL A 483 5.41 5.67 20.52
CA VAL A 483 4.86 4.55 19.73
C VAL A 483 4.07 3.58 20.61
N ALA A 484 4.49 3.32 21.86
CA ALA A 484 3.73 2.50 22.80
C ALA A 484 2.37 3.14 23.13
N LYS A 485 2.32 4.46 23.38
CA LYS A 485 1.07 5.20 23.56
C LYS A 485 0.15 5.09 22.33
N ALA A 486 0.71 5.13 21.10
CA ALA A 486 -0.07 4.95 19.89
C ALA A 486 -0.68 3.54 19.80
N VAL A 487 0.08 2.48 20.11
CA VAL A 487 -0.45 1.10 20.17
C VAL A 487 -1.60 0.99 21.18
N ASP A 488 -1.45 1.61 22.35
CA ASP A 488 -2.49 1.62 23.40
C ASP A 488 -3.75 2.38 22.95
N ALA A 489 -3.59 3.56 22.37
CA ALA A 489 -4.70 4.36 21.84
C ALA A 489 -5.50 3.61 20.75
N TYR A 490 -4.85 2.73 20.00
CA TYR A 490 -5.51 1.84 19.05
C TYR A 490 -6.06 0.55 19.69
N GLY A 491 -5.91 0.34 21.01
CA GLY A 491 -6.41 -0.83 21.74
C GLY A 491 -5.69 -2.13 21.41
N MET A 492 -4.45 -2.06 20.88
CA MET A 492 -3.68 -3.23 20.43
C MET A 492 -2.58 -3.71 21.39
N THR A 493 -2.51 -3.13 22.59
CA THR A 493 -1.50 -3.49 23.62
C THR A 493 -1.48 -5.00 23.91
N ASN A 494 -2.65 -5.60 24.12
CA ASN A 494 -2.74 -7.04 24.40
C ASN A 494 -2.27 -7.91 23.22
N LEU A 495 -2.60 -7.53 21.98
CA LEU A 495 -2.10 -8.21 20.77
C LEU A 495 -0.58 -8.11 20.70
N TYR A 496 -0.04 -6.91 20.96
CA TYR A 496 1.39 -6.65 20.92
C TYR A 496 2.15 -7.49 21.96
N GLU A 497 1.78 -7.37 23.23
CA GLU A 497 2.52 -7.97 24.35
C GLU A 497 2.44 -9.51 24.38
N ARG A 498 1.28 -10.07 24.01
CA ARG A 498 1.08 -11.51 24.10
C ARG A 498 1.53 -12.28 22.86
N PHE A 499 1.57 -11.66 21.68
CA PHE A 499 1.82 -12.40 20.44
C PHE A 499 2.88 -11.77 19.57
N GLU A 500 2.76 -10.47 19.21
CA GLU A 500 3.67 -9.88 18.23
C GLU A 500 5.09 -9.71 18.78
N ASN A 501 5.22 -9.25 20.02
CA ASN A 501 6.52 -9.06 20.65
C ASN A 501 7.23 -10.39 20.97
N PRO A 502 6.61 -11.40 21.60
CA PRO A 502 7.21 -12.72 21.80
C PRO A 502 7.61 -13.41 20.50
N LEU A 503 6.83 -13.24 19.44
CA LEU A 503 7.11 -13.83 18.13
C LEU A 503 8.45 -13.35 17.53
N VAL A 504 8.94 -12.15 17.88
CA VAL A 504 10.25 -11.65 17.43
C VAL A 504 11.37 -12.63 17.79
N ARG A 505 11.42 -13.10 19.04
CA ARG A 505 12.42 -14.11 19.50
C ARG A 505 12.21 -15.46 18.83
N VAL A 506 10.97 -15.91 18.66
CA VAL A 506 10.66 -17.17 17.95
C VAL A 506 11.23 -17.15 16.56
N LEU A 507 10.98 -16.07 15.80
CA LEU A 507 11.48 -15.94 14.44
C LEU A 507 13.01 -15.78 14.41
N ALA A 508 13.62 -15.05 15.34
CA ALA A 508 15.07 -14.94 15.45
C ALA A 508 15.74 -16.33 15.61
N ARG A 509 15.17 -17.16 16.48
CA ARG A 509 15.66 -18.55 16.68
C ARG A 509 15.43 -19.43 15.45
N MET A 510 14.26 -19.33 14.80
CA MET A 510 13.98 -20.05 13.56
C MET A 510 14.97 -19.68 12.46
N GLU A 511 15.26 -18.39 12.28
CA GLU A 511 16.24 -17.90 11.31
C GLU A 511 17.68 -18.32 11.66
N HIS A 512 18.03 -18.31 12.95
CA HIS A 512 19.35 -18.74 13.41
C HIS A 512 19.55 -20.26 13.20
N VAL A 513 18.55 -21.08 13.51
CA VAL A 513 18.61 -22.53 13.29
C VAL A 513 18.60 -22.84 11.80
N GLY A 514 17.72 -22.20 11.01
CA GLY A 514 17.55 -22.48 9.58
C GLY A 514 17.05 -23.89 9.30
N ILE A 515 16.97 -24.27 8.04
CA ILE A 515 16.58 -25.61 7.58
C ILE A 515 17.71 -26.29 6.81
N ALA A 516 18.03 -27.56 7.15
CA ALA A 516 19.11 -28.29 6.47
C ALA A 516 18.71 -28.68 5.04
N VAL A 517 19.69 -28.67 4.14
CA VAL A 517 19.50 -28.89 2.71
C VAL A 517 20.48 -29.92 2.18
N ASP A 518 19.94 -30.92 1.47
CA ASP A 518 20.73 -31.82 0.63
C ASP A 518 21.15 -31.09 -0.66
N GLY A 519 22.35 -30.53 -0.65
CA GLY A 519 22.90 -29.79 -1.81
C GLY A 519 23.13 -30.68 -3.04
N ASP A 520 23.32 -31.97 -2.90
CA ASP A 520 23.52 -32.89 -4.04
C ASP A 520 22.19 -33.16 -4.75
N GLU A 521 21.09 -33.29 -3.99
CA GLU A 521 19.73 -33.39 -4.58
C GLU A 521 19.38 -32.11 -5.36
N LEU A 522 19.68 -30.93 -4.82
CA LEU A 522 19.47 -29.66 -5.54
C LEU A 522 20.33 -29.52 -6.79
N ARG A 523 21.61 -29.91 -6.75
CA ARG A 523 22.50 -29.90 -7.93
C ARG A 523 21.99 -30.84 -9.02
N THR A 524 21.57 -32.06 -8.64
CA THR A 524 20.98 -33.05 -9.54
C THR A 524 19.72 -32.50 -10.22
N LEU A 525 18.85 -31.87 -9.46
CA LEU A 525 17.63 -31.25 -9.97
C LEU A 525 17.94 -30.08 -10.91
N SER A 526 18.91 -29.22 -10.54
CA SER A 526 19.36 -28.09 -11.35
C SER A 526 19.90 -28.57 -12.71
N ALA A 527 20.74 -29.57 -12.74
CA ALA A 527 21.32 -30.13 -13.98
C ALA A 527 20.23 -30.71 -14.90
N ARG A 528 19.23 -31.38 -14.33
CA ARG A 528 18.10 -31.92 -15.11
C ARG A 528 17.24 -30.81 -15.71
N LEU A 529 16.90 -29.76 -14.91
CA LEU A 529 16.13 -28.62 -15.37
C LEU A 529 16.90 -27.85 -16.49
N ASP A 530 18.21 -27.68 -16.35
CA ASP A 530 19.06 -27.01 -17.34
C ASP A 530 19.06 -27.78 -18.68
N SER A 531 19.15 -29.12 -18.64
CA SER A 531 19.05 -29.95 -19.84
C SER A 531 17.72 -29.77 -20.59
N GLU A 532 16.59 -29.75 -19.86
CA GLU A 532 15.26 -29.55 -20.46
C GLU A 532 15.05 -28.15 -20.98
N VAL A 533 15.52 -27.11 -20.25
CA VAL A 533 15.48 -25.71 -20.69
C VAL A 533 16.28 -25.51 -21.99
N ARG A 534 17.49 -26.11 -22.09
CA ARG A 534 18.29 -26.06 -23.32
C ARG A 534 17.60 -26.77 -24.49
N ARG A 535 17.03 -27.94 -24.26
CA ARG A 535 16.30 -28.69 -25.28
C ARG A 535 15.12 -27.88 -25.82
N LEU A 536 14.20 -27.40 -24.93
CA LEU A 536 13.05 -26.60 -25.32
C LEU A 536 13.48 -25.27 -25.97
N GLY A 537 14.53 -24.64 -25.44
CA GLY A 537 15.04 -23.40 -26.01
C GLY A 537 15.57 -23.58 -27.44
N GLY A 538 16.24 -24.70 -27.73
CA GLY A 538 16.66 -25.06 -29.10
C GLY A 538 15.48 -25.29 -30.03
N GLU A 539 14.48 -26.04 -29.60
CA GLU A 539 13.27 -26.30 -30.39
C GLU A 539 12.49 -25.02 -30.70
N LEU A 540 12.34 -24.13 -29.72
CA LEU A 540 11.63 -22.86 -29.90
C LEU A 540 12.37 -21.91 -30.85
N ARG A 541 13.71 -21.81 -30.76
CA ARG A 541 14.52 -21.02 -31.71
C ARG A 541 14.39 -21.54 -33.15
N LEU A 542 14.45 -22.87 -33.30
CA LEU A 542 14.24 -23.49 -34.58
C LEU A 542 12.85 -23.19 -35.19
N LEU A 543 11.78 -23.32 -34.39
CA LEU A 543 10.41 -23.01 -34.79
C LEU A 543 10.21 -21.52 -35.11
N ALA A 544 10.90 -20.62 -34.41
CA ALA A 544 10.91 -19.20 -34.68
C ALA A 544 11.80 -18.81 -35.90
N GLY A 545 12.69 -19.70 -36.37
CA GLY A 545 13.66 -19.40 -37.41
C GLY A 545 14.73 -18.37 -36.97
N ARG A 546 15.03 -18.30 -35.68
CA ARG A 546 15.94 -17.29 -35.09
C ARG A 546 16.82 -17.91 -34.01
N ASP A 547 18.09 -18.11 -34.30
CA ASP A 547 19.06 -18.70 -33.39
C ASP A 547 19.42 -17.74 -32.20
N ASP A 548 19.32 -16.44 -32.45
CA ASP A 548 19.61 -15.37 -31.49
C ASP A 548 18.45 -15.02 -30.54
N LEU A 549 17.30 -15.72 -30.67
CA LEU A 549 16.12 -15.41 -29.92
C LEU A 549 16.31 -15.58 -28.41
N ASN A 550 16.12 -14.48 -27.65
CA ASN A 550 16.01 -14.50 -26.20
C ASN A 550 14.53 -14.73 -25.80
N LEU A 551 14.21 -15.97 -25.43
CA LEU A 551 12.87 -16.40 -25.02
C LEU A 551 12.39 -15.75 -23.70
N ASN A 552 13.31 -15.13 -22.95
CA ASN A 552 12.98 -14.37 -21.73
C ASN A 552 12.76 -12.88 -22.03
N SER A 553 12.99 -12.40 -23.26
CA SER A 553 12.77 -11.01 -23.65
C SER A 553 11.31 -10.77 -24.07
N PRO A 554 10.50 -10.00 -23.31
CA PRO A 554 9.13 -9.66 -23.73
C PRO A 554 9.09 -8.87 -25.04
N ILE A 555 10.14 -8.13 -25.37
CA ILE A 555 10.24 -7.33 -26.60
C ILE A 555 10.38 -8.24 -27.81
N GLN A 556 11.33 -9.18 -27.77
CA GLN A 556 11.57 -10.10 -28.88
C GLN A 556 10.40 -11.07 -29.08
N LEU A 557 9.79 -11.53 -27.99
CA LEU A 557 8.59 -12.36 -28.09
C LEU A 557 7.39 -11.62 -28.72
N ARG A 558 7.19 -10.33 -28.38
CA ARG A 558 6.15 -9.51 -29.01
C ARG A 558 6.37 -9.42 -30.51
N GLN A 559 7.59 -9.15 -30.94
CA GLN A 559 7.95 -9.08 -32.35
C GLN A 559 7.58 -10.38 -33.08
N ILE A 560 7.97 -11.54 -32.54
CA ILE A 560 7.69 -12.83 -33.16
C ILE A 560 6.20 -13.15 -33.17
N LEU A 561 5.53 -13.00 -32.03
CA LEU A 561 4.13 -13.41 -31.88
C LEU A 561 3.17 -12.50 -32.66
N TYR A 562 3.36 -11.20 -32.57
CA TYR A 562 2.38 -10.24 -33.07
C TYR A 562 2.78 -9.61 -34.41
N ASP A 563 4.06 -9.28 -34.60
CA ASP A 563 4.51 -8.58 -35.82
C ASP A 563 4.86 -9.57 -36.94
N GLU A 564 5.62 -10.64 -36.66
CA GLU A 564 6.08 -11.60 -37.66
C GLU A 564 5.02 -12.70 -37.93
N ARG A 565 4.45 -13.28 -36.86
CA ARG A 565 3.44 -14.35 -36.98
C ARG A 565 2.01 -13.84 -37.13
N GLY A 566 1.74 -12.57 -36.76
CA GLY A 566 0.45 -11.91 -36.92
C GLY A 566 -0.66 -12.45 -36.00
N LEU A 567 -0.31 -12.99 -34.80
CA LEU A 567 -1.30 -13.45 -33.83
C LEU A 567 -2.12 -12.27 -33.29
N LYS A 568 -3.41 -12.49 -33.02
CA LYS A 568 -4.27 -11.44 -32.46
C LYS A 568 -4.01 -11.27 -30.97
N PRO A 569 -3.45 -10.12 -30.52
CA PRO A 569 -3.11 -9.92 -29.11
C PRO A 569 -4.38 -9.79 -28.24
N PRO A 570 -4.57 -10.64 -27.20
CA PRO A 570 -5.74 -10.57 -26.32
C PRO A 570 -5.73 -9.36 -25.38
N LYS A 571 -4.54 -8.82 -25.07
CA LYS A 571 -4.37 -7.78 -24.03
C LYS A 571 -3.25 -6.81 -24.40
N ARG A 572 -3.52 -5.50 -24.23
CA ARG A 572 -2.53 -4.43 -24.36
C ARG A 572 -2.16 -3.87 -22.99
N THR A 573 -0.86 -3.64 -22.75
CA THR A 573 -0.32 -2.98 -21.55
C THR A 573 0.21 -1.58 -21.91
N LYS A 574 0.64 -0.80 -20.91
CA LYS A 574 1.25 0.52 -21.14
C LYS A 574 2.51 0.47 -22.02
N THR A 575 3.26 -0.65 -21.98
CA THR A 575 4.54 -0.86 -22.70
C THR A 575 4.41 -1.69 -23.96
N GLY A 576 3.17 -2.03 -24.42
CA GLY A 576 2.91 -2.85 -25.60
C GLY A 576 1.98 -4.03 -25.34
N PHE A 577 1.92 -4.99 -26.25
CA PHE A 577 1.09 -6.19 -26.08
C PHE A 577 1.69 -7.12 -25.00
N SER A 578 0.82 -7.71 -24.17
CA SER A 578 1.26 -8.63 -23.11
C SER A 578 1.80 -9.95 -23.69
N THR A 579 2.80 -10.51 -23.02
CA THR A 579 3.31 -11.87 -23.23
C THR A 579 3.30 -12.66 -21.92
N ASP A 580 2.42 -12.27 -20.95
CA ASP A 580 2.24 -13.03 -19.71
C ASP A 580 1.64 -14.43 -19.98
N ALA A 581 1.78 -15.33 -18.99
CA ALA A 581 1.33 -16.71 -19.15
C ALA A 581 -0.17 -16.82 -19.49
N GLN A 582 -1.02 -15.96 -18.91
CA GLN A 582 -2.45 -15.95 -19.16
C GLN A 582 -2.77 -15.50 -20.61
N THR A 583 -2.02 -14.51 -21.10
CA THR A 583 -2.14 -14.05 -22.49
C THR A 583 -1.67 -15.12 -23.47
N LEU A 584 -0.52 -15.76 -23.17
CA LEU A 584 0.00 -16.85 -23.99
C LEU A 584 -0.96 -18.04 -24.02
N GLU A 585 -1.56 -18.41 -22.89
CA GLU A 585 -2.54 -19.50 -22.84
C GLU A 585 -3.74 -19.25 -23.79
N LYS A 586 -4.24 -18.01 -23.88
CA LYS A 586 -5.29 -17.62 -24.84
C LYS A 586 -4.85 -17.65 -26.31
N LEU A 587 -3.55 -17.67 -26.56
CA LEU A 587 -2.96 -17.77 -27.89
C LEU A 587 -2.60 -19.21 -28.27
N ARG A 588 -2.76 -20.18 -27.35
CA ARG A 588 -2.31 -21.58 -27.54
C ARG A 588 -2.87 -22.19 -28.81
N ASP A 589 -4.15 -22.00 -29.07
CA ASP A 589 -4.82 -22.56 -30.28
C ASP A 589 -4.40 -21.91 -31.61
N GLN A 590 -3.79 -20.70 -31.56
CA GLN A 590 -3.34 -20.00 -32.75
C GLN A 590 -1.94 -20.44 -33.21
N TRP A 591 -1.09 -20.93 -32.27
CA TRP A 591 0.23 -21.50 -32.60
C TRP A 591 0.65 -22.54 -31.54
N PRO A 592 -0.02 -23.72 -31.53
CA PRO A 592 0.16 -24.71 -30.44
C PRO A 592 1.59 -25.24 -30.32
N GLU A 593 2.30 -25.45 -31.48
CA GLU A 593 3.65 -26.01 -31.50
C GLU A 593 4.69 -25.06 -30.86
N PHE A 594 4.43 -23.77 -30.78
CA PHE A 594 5.33 -22.79 -30.19
C PHE A 594 4.86 -22.37 -28.80
N ILE A 595 3.58 -22.04 -28.59
CA ILE A 595 3.06 -21.48 -27.36
C ILE A 595 3.09 -22.50 -26.22
N GLY A 596 2.73 -23.75 -26.47
CA GLY A 596 2.81 -24.82 -25.45
C GLY A 596 4.23 -25.01 -24.89
N PRO A 597 5.21 -25.29 -25.76
CA PRO A 597 6.62 -25.38 -25.35
C PRO A 597 7.19 -24.09 -24.76
N LEU A 598 6.75 -22.89 -25.20
CA LEU A 598 7.18 -21.61 -24.61
C LEU A 598 6.70 -21.46 -23.17
N LEU A 599 5.47 -21.81 -22.88
CA LEU A 599 4.94 -21.80 -21.52
C LEU A 599 5.71 -22.77 -20.62
N GLN A 600 5.99 -23.98 -21.12
CA GLN A 600 6.79 -24.99 -20.42
C GLN A 600 8.24 -24.51 -20.21
N TYR A 601 8.88 -23.95 -21.24
CA TYR A 601 10.23 -23.37 -21.15
C TYR A 601 10.31 -22.33 -20.04
N ARG A 602 9.38 -21.35 -20.02
CA ARG A 602 9.37 -20.27 -19.01
C ARG A 602 9.14 -20.80 -17.60
N GLU A 603 8.34 -21.82 -17.47
CA GLU A 603 8.11 -22.46 -16.18
C GLU A 603 9.37 -23.16 -15.68
N LEU A 604 9.98 -24.01 -16.51
CA LEU A 604 11.21 -24.73 -16.14
C LEU A 604 12.38 -23.77 -15.90
N GLU A 605 12.49 -22.70 -16.70
CA GLU A 605 13.53 -21.67 -16.51
C GLU A 605 13.36 -20.92 -15.18
N LYS A 606 12.12 -20.61 -14.79
CA LYS A 606 11.82 -20.05 -13.48
C LYS A 606 12.19 -21.02 -12.36
N LEU A 607 11.85 -22.30 -12.50
CA LEU A 607 12.20 -23.33 -11.52
C LEU A 607 13.71 -23.49 -11.40
N ARG A 608 14.45 -23.47 -12.51
CA ARG A 608 15.89 -23.57 -12.53
C ARG A 608 16.57 -22.36 -11.88
N SER A 609 16.27 -21.16 -12.37
CA SER A 609 17.00 -19.94 -11.97
C SER A 609 16.60 -19.47 -10.57
N THR A 610 15.31 -19.47 -10.24
CA THR A 610 14.81 -18.92 -8.96
C THR A 610 14.93 -19.94 -7.82
N TYR A 611 14.60 -21.21 -8.09
CA TYR A 611 14.54 -22.21 -7.01
C TYR A 611 15.78 -23.10 -6.97
N ALA A 612 16.26 -23.69 -8.09
CA ALA A 612 17.41 -24.57 -8.02
C ALA A 612 18.70 -23.80 -7.76
N GLU A 613 19.05 -22.84 -8.62
CA GLU A 613 20.26 -22.04 -8.47
C GLU A 613 20.16 -21.04 -7.32
N GLY A 614 18.99 -20.38 -7.16
CA GLY A 614 18.76 -19.43 -6.08
C GLY A 614 18.84 -20.05 -4.69
N LEU A 615 18.27 -21.25 -4.48
CA LEU A 615 18.39 -21.96 -3.19
C LEU A 615 19.84 -22.43 -2.93
N LEU A 616 20.55 -22.94 -3.95
CA LEU A 616 21.95 -23.34 -3.80
C LEU A 616 22.87 -22.19 -3.38
N ALA A 617 22.60 -20.99 -3.87
CA ALA A 617 23.36 -19.78 -3.51
C ALA A 617 23.13 -19.33 -2.06
N GLU A 618 22.00 -19.71 -1.46
CA GLU A 618 21.62 -19.35 -0.08
C GLU A 618 22.02 -20.41 0.95
N VAL A 619 22.61 -21.55 0.53
CA VAL A 619 23.08 -22.57 1.46
C VAL A 619 24.33 -22.06 2.17
N ALA A 620 24.24 -21.90 3.49
CA ALA A 620 25.34 -21.43 4.32
C ALA A 620 26.40 -22.54 4.56
N ALA A 621 27.52 -22.18 5.20
CA ALA A 621 28.63 -23.08 5.46
C ALA A 621 28.28 -24.31 6.33
N ASP A 622 27.24 -24.20 7.14
CA ASP A 622 26.70 -25.29 7.98
C ASP A 622 25.77 -26.24 7.21
N GLY A 623 25.54 -26.00 5.91
CA GLY A 623 24.65 -26.78 5.06
C GLY A 623 23.16 -26.47 5.24
N ARG A 624 22.83 -25.33 5.85
CA ARG A 624 21.44 -24.91 6.10
C ARG A 624 21.11 -23.62 5.32
N ILE A 625 19.82 -23.39 5.11
CA ILE A 625 19.28 -22.13 4.59
C ILE A 625 18.65 -21.38 5.75
N HIS A 626 19.11 -20.14 5.98
CA HIS A 626 18.63 -19.22 7.01
C HIS A 626 17.74 -18.14 6.38
N ALA A 627 16.52 -18.53 6.02
CA ALA A 627 15.55 -17.60 5.45
C ALA A 627 15.16 -16.51 6.47
N THR A 628 14.80 -15.33 5.99
CA THR A 628 14.26 -14.24 6.82
C THR A 628 12.73 -14.32 6.85
N PHE A 629 12.12 -14.20 8.04
CA PHE A 629 10.67 -14.15 8.24
C PHE A 629 10.24 -12.75 8.69
N ASN A 630 9.40 -12.07 7.91
CA ASN A 630 9.00 -10.70 8.17
C ASN A 630 7.59 -10.63 8.76
N GLN A 631 7.43 -9.86 9.86
CA GLN A 631 6.13 -9.58 10.48
C GLN A 631 5.43 -8.35 9.90
N THR A 632 6.17 -7.44 9.23
CA THR A 632 5.73 -6.09 8.89
C THR A 632 5.36 -5.89 7.41
N VAL A 633 5.41 -6.93 6.57
CA VAL A 633 5.19 -6.80 5.11
C VAL A 633 3.72 -6.97 4.73
N ALA A 634 3.03 -7.92 5.31
CA ALA A 634 1.64 -8.22 4.95
C ALA A 634 0.66 -7.39 5.78
N ARG A 635 -0.16 -6.56 5.12
CA ARG A 635 -1.20 -5.74 5.78
C ARG A 635 -2.24 -6.55 6.58
N THR A 636 -2.33 -7.85 6.36
CA THR A 636 -3.27 -8.78 7.04
C THR A 636 -2.68 -9.45 8.28
N GLY A 637 -1.45 -9.14 8.67
CA GLY A 637 -0.77 -9.80 9.78
C GLY A 637 -0.05 -11.11 9.41
N ARG A 638 -0.18 -11.61 8.18
CA ARG A 638 0.55 -12.82 7.75
C ARG A 638 2.05 -12.59 7.75
N LEU A 639 2.80 -13.63 8.09
CA LEU A 639 4.25 -13.65 7.92
C LEU A 639 4.61 -13.78 6.43
N SER A 640 5.70 -13.16 6.03
CA SER A 640 6.30 -13.39 4.71
C SER A 640 7.72 -13.93 4.87
N SER A 641 8.22 -14.62 3.85
CA SER A 641 9.59 -15.13 3.81
C SER A 641 10.40 -14.46 2.72
N ASP A 642 11.66 -14.17 3.03
CA ASP A 642 12.61 -13.56 2.11
C ASP A 642 14.01 -14.16 2.30
N ARG A 643 14.89 -14.02 1.32
CA ARG A 643 16.29 -14.47 1.35
C ARG A 643 16.54 -15.90 1.86
N PRO A 644 15.97 -16.92 1.22
CA PRO A 644 15.06 -16.93 0.08
C PRO A 644 13.58 -16.97 0.48
N ASN A 645 12.68 -16.67 -0.45
CA ASN A 645 11.25 -16.83 -0.23
C ASN A 645 10.83 -18.30 -0.32
N LEU A 646 10.83 -18.99 0.82
CA LEU A 646 10.46 -20.40 0.92
C LEU A 646 8.94 -20.65 0.81
N HIS A 647 8.10 -19.62 1.04
CA HIS A 647 6.64 -19.70 0.90
C HIS A 647 6.18 -19.96 -0.54
N ASN A 648 7.00 -19.59 -1.52
CA ASN A 648 6.66 -19.69 -2.93
C ASN A 648 7.18 -20.97 -3.61
N ILE A 649 7.77 -21.93 -2.87
CA ILE A 649 8.18 -23.24 -3.42
C ILE A 649 6.92 -23.97 -3.92
N PRO A 650 6.81 -24.31 -5.20
CA PRO A 650 5.59 -24.87 -5.77
C PRO A 650 5.19 -26.19 -5.10
N VAL A 651 3.91 -26.36 -4.76
CA VAL A 651 3.40 -27.56 -4.07
C VAL A 651 2.63 -28.48 -5.01
N ARG A 652 1.92 -27.90 -5.98
CA ARG A 652 0.90 -28.61 -6.78
C ARG A 652 1.45 -29.47 -7.91
N ARG A 653 2.69 -29.22 -8.37
CA ARG A 653 3.30 -29.91 -9.51
C ARG A 653 4.38 -30.90 -9.08
N VAL A 654 4.64 -31.88 -9.92
CA VAL A 654 5.63 -32.93 -9.66
C VAL A 654 7.02 -32.32 -9.47
N GLU A 655 7.38 -31.33 -10.30
CA GLU A 655 8.67 -30.62 -10.24
C GLU A 655 8.83 -29.86 -8.92
N GLY A 656 7.79 -29.18 -8.47
CA GLY A 656 7.80 -28.44 -7.21
C GLY A 656 7.97 -29.33 -5.99
N ARG A 657 7.36 -30.52 -5.99
CA ARG A 657 7.56 -31.51 -4.92
C ARG A 657 8.99 -32.01 -4.85
N GLN A 658 9.72 -32.03 -5.97
CA GLN A 658 11.12 -32.46 -5.98
C GLN A 658 12.03 -31.49 -5.24
N PHE A 659 11.76 -30.17 -5.26
CA PHE A 659 12.48 -29.20 -4.43
C PHE A 659 12.33 -29.50 -2.94
N ARG A 660 11.14 -29.91 -2.50
CA ARG A 660 10.89 -30.26 -1.10
C ARG A 660 11.63 -31.53 -0.63
N LYS A 661 12.11 -32.37 -1.54
CA LYS A 661 12.97 -33.53 -1.18
C LYS A 661 14.35 -33.11 -0.70
N ALA A 662 14.83 -31.98 -1.18
CA ALA A 662 16.14 -31.46 -0.78
C ALA A 662 16.17 -30.89 0.65
N PHE A 663 15.02 -30.62 1.25
CA PHE A 663 14.94 -30.15 2.63
C PHE A 663 14.84 -31.34 3.58
N VAL A 664 15.87 -31.48 4.42
CA VAL A 664 16.11 -32.66 5.28
C VAL A 664 16.29 -32.22 6.73
N PRO A 665 16.07 -33.09 7.72
CA PRO A 665 16.43 -32.82 9.10
C PRO A 665 17.95 -33.02 9.34
N ALA A 666 18.44 -32.50 10.45
CA ALA A 666 19.77 -32.81 10.95
C ALA A 666 19.91 -34.35 11.23
N PRO A 667 21.13 -34.88 11.21
CA PRO A 667 21.35 -36.28 11.59
C PRO A 667 20.82 -36.58 13.00
N GLY A 668 20.03 -37.67 13.16
CA GLY A 668 19.38 -38.03 14.42
C GLY A 668 18.07 -37.33 14.73
N TYR A 669 17.55 -36.57 13.73
CA TYR A 669 16.26 -35.89 13.82
C TYR A 669 15.30 -36.38 12.73
N ALA A 670 14.01 -36.18 12.97
CA ALA A 670 12.95 -36.30 11.96
C ALA A 670 12.25 -34.92 11.76
N LEU A 671 11.62 -34.73 10.61
CA LEU A 671 10.74 -33.60 10.40
C LEU A 671 9.31 -33.95 10.82
N LEU A 672 8.76 -33.15 11.73
CA LEU A 672 7.33 -33.04 11.97
C LEU A 672 6.78 -31.90 11.17
N VAL A 673 5.75 -32.14 10.35
CA VAL A 673 4.99 -31.14 9.64
C VAL A 673 3.59 -31.12 10.22
N ALA A 674 3.18 -29.98 10.76
CA ALA A 674 1.82 -29.75 11.28
C ALA A 674 1.17 -28.60 10.51
N ASP A 675 0.00 -28.84 9.91
CA ASP A 675 -0.69 -27.93 8.98
C ASP A 675 -2.17 -27.80 9.39
N TYR A 676 -2.64 -26.56 9.51
CA TYR A 676 -4.04 -26.31 9.80
C TYR A 676 -4.93 -26.74 8.63
N ASN A 677 -5.90 -27.57 8.94
CA ASN A 677 -6.88 -28.01 7.96
C ASN A 677 -7.96 -26.94 7.75
N GLN A 678 -7.89 -26.24 6.62
CA GLN A 678 -8.92 -25.28 6.17
C GLN A 678 -9.18 -24.13 7.16
N ILE A 679 -8.15 -23.57 7.78
CA ILE A 679 -8.27 -22.54 8.83
C ILE A 679 -9.16 -21.38 8.42
N GLU A 680 -9.02 -20.86 7.19
CA GLU A 680 -9.80 -19.72 6.70
C GLU A 680 -11.31 -20.04 6.64
N LEU A 681 -11.69 -21.26 6.26
CA LEU A 681 -13.10 -21.68 6.22
C LEU A 681 -13.67 -21.86 7.65
N ARG A 682 -12.85 -22.31 8.60
CA ARG A 682 -13.23 -22.38 10.01
C ARG A 682 -13.38 -20.98 10.61
N CYS A 683 -12.52 -20.04 10.25
CA CYS A 683 -12.67 -18.63 10.61
C CYS A 683 -13.99 -18.04 10.06
N ILE A 684 -14.33 -18.33 8.79
CA ILE A 684 -15.61 -17.89 8.21
C ILE A 684 -16.79 -18.49 8.98
N ALA A 685 -16.77 -19.80 9.29
CA ALA A 685 -17.84 -20.47 10.00
C ALA A 685 -18.11 -19.81 11.37
N HIS A 686 -17.04 -19.51 12.12
CA HIS A 686 -17.12 -18.83 13.42
C HIS A 686 -17.59 -17.37 13.27
N LEU A 687 -16.94 -16.57 12.42
CA LEU A 687 -17.25 -15.14 12.26
C LEU A 687 -18.67 -14.90 11.72
N ALA A 688 -19.14 -15.77 10.85
CA ALA A 688 -20.50 -15.71 10.34
C ALA A 688 -21.54 -16.29 11.32
N GLY A 689 -21.13 -17.15 12.24
CA GLY A 689 -22.05 -17.91 13.11
C GLY A 689 -23.03 -18.75 12.27
N ASP A 690 -22.58 -19.31 11.13
CA ASP A 690 -23.45 -20.05 10.23
C ASP A 690 -23.68 -21.49 10.73
N PRO A 691 -24.92 -21.87 11.11
CA PRO A 691 -25.20 -23.19 11.69
C PRO A 691 -24.84 -24.33 10.76
N GLY A 692 -24.96 -24.11 9.44
CA GLY A 692 -24.67 -25.12 8.44
C GLY A 692 -23.18 -25.44 8.35
N LEU A 693 -22.31 -24.41 8.39
CA LEU A 693 -20.87 -24.59 8.42
C LEU A 693 -20.38 -25.12 9.76
N ILE A 694 -20.93 -24.60 10.88
CA ILE A 694 -20.58 -25.07 12.23
C ILE A 694 -20.90 -26.55 12.40
N THR A 695 -22.09 -26.97 11.97
CA THR A 695 -22.49 -28.39 12.06
C THR A 695 -21.58 -29.30 11.23
N ALA A 696 -21.24 -28.89 10.00
CA ALA A 696 -20.39 -29.69 9.13
C ALA A 696 -18.96 -29.86 9.71
N PHE A 697 -18.36 -28.78 10.25
CA PHE A 697 -17.05 -28.85 10.89
C PHE A 697 -17.07 -29.62 12.21
N SER A 698 -18.10 -29.48 13.04
CA SER A 698 -18.23 -30.19 14.31
C SER A 698 -18.51 -31.68 14.10
N GLY A 699 -19.17 -32.05 13.00
CA GLY A 699 -19.44 -33.43 12.59
C GLY A 699 -18.26 -34.10 11.90
N ASN A 700 -17.13 -33.43 11.73
CA ASN A 700 -15.97 -33.92 10.99
C ASN A 700 -16.31 -34.40 9.56
N GLU A 701 -17.28 -33.73 8.91
CA GLU A 701 -17.67 -34.00 7.53
C GLU A 701 -16.68 -33.35 6.55
N ASP A 702 -16.57 -33.92 5.34
CA ASP A 702 -15.88 -33.24 4.24
C ASP A 702 -16.66 -31.97 3.87
N ILE A 703 -16.16 -30.81 4.33
CA ILE A 703 -16.81 -29.51 4.14
C ILE A 703 -17.10 -29.20 2.67
N HIS A 704 -16.25 -29.64 1.74
CA HIS A 704 -16.44 -29.41 0.32
C HIS A 704 -17.56 -30.30 -0.25
N ASN A 705 -17.70 -31.49 0.29
CA ASN A 705 -18.80 -32.41 -0.05
C ASN A 705 -20.12 -31.90 0.54
N ALA A 706 -20.13 -31.51 1.81
CA ALA A 706 -21.29 -30.92 2.49
C ALA A 706 -21.74 -29.62 1.80
N THR A 707 -20.80 -28.77 1.40
CA THR A 707 -21.10 -27.55 0.63
C THR A 707 -21.69 -27.89 -0.75
N ALA A 708 -21.08 -28.83 -1.47
CA ALA A 708 -21.57 -29.26 -2.79
C ALA A 708 -23.01 -29.83 -2.70
N SER A 709 -23.26 -30.70 -1.73
CA SER A 709 -24.59 -31.26 -1.47
C SER A 709 -25.66 -30.18 -1.31
N ARG A 710 -25.37 -29.14 -0.53
CA ARG A 710 -26.31 -28.02 -0.30
C ARG A 710 -26.45 -27.10 -1.49
N VAL A 711 -25.34 -26.69 -2.11
CA VAL A 711 -25.30 -25.76 -3.27
C VAL A 711 -25.99 -26.37 -4.49
N PHE A 712 -25.79 -27.66 -4.75
CA PHE A 712 -26.37 -28.34 -5.90
C PHE A 712 -27.64 -29.15 -5.55
N SER A 713 -28.10 -29.11 -4.29
CA SER A 713 -29.28 -29.82 -3.83
C SER A 713 -29.28 -31.33 -4.17
N VAL A 714 -28.13 -31.97 -3.94
CA VAL A 714 -27.94 -33.44 -4.17
C VAL A 714 -27.61 -34.15 -2.85
N ASP A 715 -27.89 -35.44 -2.77
CA ASP A 715 -27.51 -36.22 -1.59
C ASP A 715 -25.97 -36.23 -1.45
N PRO A 716 -25.38 -36.15 -0.23
CA PRO A 716 -23.95 -36.21 -0.02
C PRO A 716 -23.23 -37.40 -0.68
N ALA A 717 -23.92 -38.52 -0.81
CA ALA A 717 -23.41 -39.72 -1.48
C ALA A 717 -23.37 -39.60 -2.99
N ASP A 718 -24.17 -38.72 -3.59
CA ASP A 718 -24.29 -38.52 -5.03
C ASP A 718 -23.51 -37.30 -5.56
N VAL A 719 -22.76 -36.60 -4.68
CA VAL A 719 -21.93 -35.47 -5.06
C VAL A 719 -20.81 -35.91 -6.00
N THR A 720 -20.82 -35.38 -7.21
CA THR A 720 -19.77 -35.64 -8.20
C THR A 720 -18.45 -34.92 -7.87
N LEU A 721 -17.33 -35.44 -8.37
CA LEU A 721 -16.02 -34.79 -8.23
C LEU A 721 -16.00 -33.36 -8.80
N ASP A 722 -16.73 -33.09 -9.89
CA ASP A 722 -16.88 -31.76 -10.49
C ASP A 722 -17.65 -30.81 -9.56
N GLN A 723 -18.79 -31.25 -9.00
CA GLN A 723 -19.55 -30.45 -8.05
C GLN A 723 -18.75 -30.15 -6.78
N ARG A 724 -18.05 -31.15 -6.23
CA ARG A 724 -17.16 -30.95 -5.08
C ARG A 724 -16.04 -29.96 -5.39
N SER A 725 -15.45 -30.05 -6.59
CA SER A 725 -14.39 -29.11 -7.04
C SER A 725 -14.92 -27.69 -7.18
N LYS A 726 -16.11 -27.52 -7.76
CA LYS A 726 -16.78 -26.21 -7.90
C LYS A 726 -17.11 -25.64 -6.52
N ALA A 727 -17.68 -26.41 -5.61
CA ALA A 727 -17.96 -25.99 -4.24
C ALA A 727 -16.69 -25.55 -3.50
N LYS A 728 -15.58 -26.31 -3.63
CA LYS A 728 -14.27 -25.93 -3.10
C LYS A 728 -13.81 -24.58 -3.63
N MET A 729 -13.91 -24.36 -4.95
CA MET A 729 -13.51 -23.09 -5.59
C MET A 729 -14.36 -21.92 -5.14
N VAL A 730 -15.66 -22.12 -4.91
CA VAL A 730 -16.57 -21.07 -4.39
C VAL A 730 -16.20 -20.72 -2.95
N SER A 731 -16.07 -21.71 -2.06
CA SER A 731 -15.74 -21.50 -0.65
C SER A 731 -14.44 -20.73 -0.46
N TYR A 732 -13.36 -21.13 -1.16
CA TYR A 732 -12.10 -20.39 -1.12
C TYR A 732 -12.18 -19.06 -1.87
N GLY A 733 -12.90 -19.00 -2.99
CA GLY A 733 -13.11 -17.77 -3.74
C GLY A 733 -13.76 -16.68 -2.88
N LEU A 734 -14.75 -17.03 -2.07
CA LEU A 734 -15.41 -16.14 -1.14
C LEU A 734 -14.48 -15.67 -0.02
N ALA A 735 -13.64 -16.53 0.53
CA ALA A 735 -12.61 -16.15 1.50
C ALA A 735 -11.65 -15.08 0.95
N TYR A 736 -11.55 -14.96 -0.38
CA TYR A 736 -10.76 -13.94 -1.08
C TYR A 736 -11.61 -12.83 -1.74
N GLY A 737 -12.90 -12.70 -1.38
CA GLY A 737 -13.82 -11.66 -1.90
C GLY A 737 -14.09 -11.79 -3.40
N MET A 738 -14.12 -13.01 -3.91
CA MET A 738 -14.32 -13.26 -5.34
C MET A 738 -15.79 -13.12 -5.71
N GLU A 739 -16.06 -12.31 -6.71
CA GLU A 739 -17.38 -12.13 -7.32
C GLU A 739 -17.60 -13.11 -8.50
N SER A 740 -18.81 -13.12 -9.07
CA SER A 740 -19.21 -14.00 -10.17
C SER A 740 -18.25 -13.96 -11.37
N TYR A 741 -17.72 -12.77 -11.74
CA TYR A 741 -16.74 -12.66 -12.83
C TYR A 741 -15.41 -13.38 -12.50
N GLY A 742 -14.88 -13.20 -11.30
CA GLY A 742 -13.66 -13.89 -10.86
C GLY A 742 -13.85 -15.41 -10.80
N LEU A 743 -15.01 -15.87 -10.32
CA LEU A 743 -15.39 -17.27 -10.26
C LEU A 743 -15.54 -17.88 -11.67
N SER A 744 -16.19 -17.16 -12.59
CA SER A 744 -16.35 -17.61 -13.99
C SER A 744 -15.02 -17.87 -14.68
N GLN A 745 -14.04 -16.97 -14.47
CA GLN A 745 -12.69 -17.11 -15.03
C GLN A 745 -11.93 -18.32 -14.46
N ARG A 746 -12.11 -18.61 -13.16
CA ARG A 746 -11.46 -19.76 -12.50
C ARG A 746 -12.08 -21.11 -12.86
N LEU A 747 -13.39 -21.13 -12.99
CA LEU A 747 -14.15 -22.34 -13.34
C LEU A 747 -14.24 -22.56 -14.85
N ASN A 748 -13.85 -21.56 -15.65
CA ASN A 748 -14.01 -21.54 -17.11
C ASN A 748 -15.47 -21.81 -17.56
N ILE A 749 -16.42 -21.10 -16.92
CA ILE A 749 -17.86 -21.15 -17.18
C ILE A 749 -18.39 -19.74 -17.51
N ALA A 750 -19.65 -19.64 -17.96
CA ALA A 750 -20.30 -18.35 -18.17
C ALA A 750 -20.45 -17.57 -16.85
N VAL A 751 -20.48 -16.23 -16.92
CA VAL A 751 -20.60 -15.37 -15.71
C VAL A 751 -21.96 -15.60 -15.06
N GLU A 752 -23.00 -15.84 -15.84
CA GLU A 752 -24.36 -16.15 -15.37
C GLU A 752 -24.39 -17.45 -14.57
N ASP A 753 -23.70 -18.51 -15.04
CA ASP A 753 -23.61 -19.78 -14.32
C ASP A 753 -22.84 -19.64 -13.02
N ALA A 754 -21.75 -18.86 -13.04
CA ALA A 754 -20.99 -18.55 -11.83
C ALA A 754 -21.85 -17.77 -10.81
N ALA A 755 -22.68 -16.84 -11.27
CA ALA A 755 -23.59 -16.09 -10.41
C ALA A 755 -24.67 -17.00 -9.79
N LEU A 756 -25.21 -17.97 -10.54
CA LEU A 756 -26.17 -18.96 -10.01
C LEU A 756 -25.53 -19.82 -8.89
N ILE A 757 -24.30 -20.31 -9.11
CA ILE A 757 -23.59 -21.11 -8.10
C ILE A 757 -23.32 -20.27 -6.84
N LEU A 758 -22.91 -19.00 -7.00
CA LEU A 758 -22.65 -18.09 -5.90
C LEU A 758 -23.90 -17.77 -5.09
N ASN A 759 -25.04 -17.53 -5.77
CA ASN A 759 -26.33 -17.31 -5.11
C ASN A 759 -26.80 -18.55 -4.35
N ALA A 760 -26.69 -19.75 -4.95
CA ALA A 760 -27.01 -21.01 -4.28
C ALA A 760 -26.14 -21.25 -3.03
N TYR A 761 -24.86 -20.83 -3.07
CA TYR A 761 -24.00 -20.86 -1.88
C TYR A 761 -24.53 -19.95 -0.76
N PHE A 762 -24.91 -18.72 -1.07
CA PHE A 762 -25.46 -17.79 -0.08
C PHE A 762 -26.87 -18.17 0.39
N GLU A 763 -27.66 -18.87 -0.41
CA GLU A 763 -28.92 -19.48 0.03
C GLU A 763 -28.69 -20.65 1.00
N ALA A 764 -27.62 -21.44 0.75
CA ALA A 764 -27.25 -22.55 1.64
C ALA A 764 -26.61 -22.07 2.96
N PHE A 765 -25.92 -20.91 2.93
CA PHE A 765 -25.19 -20.31 4.05
C PHE A 765 -25.51 -18.81 4.20
N PRO A 766 -26.74 -18.45 4.60
CA PRO A 766 -27.20 -17.06 4.61
C PRO A 766 -26.44 -16.16 5.59
N ASN A 767 -25.94 -16.73 6.69
CA ASN A 767 -25.18 -15.96 7.68
C ASN A 767 -23.80 -15.51 7.13
N VAL A 768 -23.23 -16.23 6.17
CA VAL A 768 -21.98 -15.81 5.52
C VAL A 768 -22.20 -14.50 4.74
N ARG A 769 -23.32 -14.38 4.01
CA ARG A 769 -23.70 -13.15 3.33
C ARG A 769 -23.90 -12.00 4.31
N ALA A 770 -24.71 -12.26 5.36
CA ALA A 770 -24.98 -11.26 6.39
C ALA A 770 -23.68 -10.79 7.10
N TYR A 771 -22.74 -11.69 7.35
CA TYR A 771 -21.43 -11.35 7.90
C TYR A 771 -20.64 -10.42 6.96
N MET A 772 -20.55 -10.75 5.67
CA MET A 772 -19.85 -9.94 4.69
C MET A 772 -20.44 -8.52 4.56
N ASP A 773 -21.76 -8.42 4.44
CA ASP A 773 -22.46 -7.15 4.32
C ASP A 773 -22.27 -6.29 5.59
N ARG A 774 -22.39 -6.89 6.78
CA ARG A 774 -22.14 -6.24 8.08
C ARG A 774 -20.68 -5.76 8.19
N THR A 775 -19.70 -6.59 7.84
CA THR A 775 -18.27 -6.23 7.91
C THR A 775 -17.97 -5.01 7.03
N VAL A 776 -18.53 -4.96 5.83
CA VAL A 776 -18.36 -3.80 4.93
C VAL A 776 -19.03 -2.55 5.51
N ALA A 777 -20.24 -2.68 6.08
CA ALA A 777 -20.95 -1.55 6.70
C ALA A 777 -20.16 -0.99 7.91
N GLU A 778 -19.71 -1.86 8.82
CA GLU A 778 -18.91 -1.48 9.98
C GLU A 778 -17.56 -0.87 9.57
N ALA A 779 -16.89 -1.43 8.56
CA ALA A 779 -15.62 -0.89 8.07
C ALA A 779 -15.80 0.48 7.41
N ARG A 780 -16.94 0.76 6.77
CA ARG A 780 -17.25 2.11 6.24
C ARG A 780 -17.46 3.13 7.35
N GLU A 781 -18.10 2.72 8.45
CA GLU A 781 -18.36 3.59 9.59
C GLU A 781 -17.07 3.89 10.38
N ARG A 782 -16.27 2.87 10.66
CA ARG A 782 -15.08 2.96 11.51
C ARG A 782 -13.81 3.35 10.74
N GLY A 783 -13.76 3.14 9.43
CA GLY A 783 -12.57 3.31 8.59
C GLY A 783 -11.61 2.12 8.60
N TYR A 784 -11.85 1.09 9.40
CA TYR A 784 -11.00 -0.10 9.54
C TYR A 784 -11.79 -1.37 9.82
N THR A 785 -11.15 -2.52 9.59
CA THR A 785 -11.60 -3.83 10.08
C THR A 785 -10.75 -4.26 11.27
N GLU A 786 -11.32 -5.11 12.15
CA GLU A 786 -10.68 -5.60 13.37
C GLU A 786 -10.84 -7.11 13.50
N THR A 787 -9.78 -7.83 13.94
CA THR A 787 -9.85 -9.27 14.25
C THR A 787 -10.30 -9.50 15.69
N LEU A 788 -10.60 -10.76 16.05
CA LEU A 788 -10.92 -11.15 17.44
C LEU A 788 -9.78 -10.86 18.44
N PHE A 789 -8.55 -10.76 17.94
CA PHE A 789 -7.36 -10.43 18.74
C PHE A 789 -7.08 -8.92 18.81
N GLY A 790 -7.94 -8.09 18.19
CA GLY A 790 -7.81 -6.63 18.21
C GLY A 790 -6.91 -6.05 17.11
N ARG A 791 -6.42 -6.87 16.16
CA ARG A 791 -5.63 -6.35 15.03
C ARG A 791 -6.50 -5.49 14.13
N ARG A 792 -6.09 -4.25 13.91
CA ARG A 792 -6.79 -3.28 13.06
C ARG A 792 -6.13 -3.16 11.70
N ARG A 793 -6.96 -3.08 10.67
CA ARG A 793 -6.54 -2.79 9.30
C ARG A 793 -7.38 -1.64 8.74
N PRO A 794 -6.79 -0.45 8.58
CA PRO A 794 -7.43 0.67 7.87
C PRO A 794 -7.73 0.30 6.41
N ILE A 795 -8.90 0.73 5.91
CA ILE A 795 -9.34 0.50 4.51
C ILE A 795 -9.89 1.80 3.93
N PRO A 796 -9.02 2.76 3.61
CA PRO A 796 -9.41 4.06 3.11
C PRO A 796 -10.12 4.00 1.75
N GLU A 797 -9.90 2.93 0.97
CA GLU A 797 -10.56 2.69 -0.32
C GLU A 797 -12.09 2.63 -0.22
N LEU A 798 -12.66 2.28 0.94
CA LEU A 798 -14.12 2.25 1.16
C LEU A 798 -14.79 3.62 1.02
N LEU A 799 -14.03 4.69 1.26
CA LEU A 799 -14.50 6.07 1.20
C LEU A 799 -14.23 6.73 -0.16
N ASN A 800 -13.62 6.00 -1.10
CA ASN A 800 -13.26 6.55 -2.41
C ASN A 800 -14.51 6.73 -3.29
N SER A 801 -14.61 7.88 -3.97
CA SER A 801 -15.71 8.17 -4.90
C SER A 801 -15.71 7.30 -6.16
N ASN A 802 -14.54 6.79 -6.56
CA ASN A 802 -14.43 5.88 -7.70
C ASN A 802 -14.99 4.51 -7.30
N PHE A 803 -16.10 4.14 -7.94
CA PHE A 803 -16.80 2.87 -7.70
C PHE A 803 -15.88 1.65 -7.74
N ARG A 804 -14.90 1.61 -8.67
CA ARG A 804 -13.97 0.47 -8.80
C ARG A 804 -13.01 0.38 -7.62
N ILE A 805 -12.52 1.53 -7.11
CA ILE A 805 -11.64 1.59 -5.94
C ILE A 805 -12.45 1.22 -4.70
N ARG A 806 -13.63 1.79 -4.52
CA ARG A 806 -14.53 1.47 -3.42
C ARG A 806 -14.89 -0.02 -3.39
N GLN A 807 -15.25 -0.62 -4.53
CA GLN A 807 -15.51 -2.05 -4.64
C GLN A 807 -14.27 -2.90 -4.30
N ALA A 808 -13.07 -2.44 -4.65
CA ALA A 808 -11.83 -3.08 -4.21
C ALA A 808 -11.66 -2.99 -2.68
N GLY A 809 -11.99 -1.85 -2.06
CA GLY A 809 -12.03 -1.67 -0.61
C GLY A 809 -13.04 -2.60 0.08
N GLU A 810 -14.24 -2.77 -0.48
CA GLU A 810 -15.25 -3.70 0.03
C GLU A 810 -14.74 -5.14 0.06
N ARG A 811 -14.07 -5.58 -1.02
CA ARG A 811 -13.42 -6.90 -1.06
C ARG A 811 -12.28 -7.01 -0.03
N GLN A 812 -11.50 -5.96 0.16
CA GLN A 812 -10.45 -5.93 1.17
C GLN A 812 -11.05 -6.04 2.59
N ALA A 813 -12.16 -5.36 2.87
CA ALA A 813 -12.86 -5.42 4.16
C ALA A 813 -13.35 -6.84 4.47
N MET A 814 -14.06 -7.47 3.53
CA MET A 814 -14.54 -8.85 3.67
C MET A 814 -13.43 -9.84 4.00
N ASN A 815 -12.26 -9.69 3.33
CA ASN A 815 -11.14 -10.63 3.47
C ASN A 815 -10.28 -10.36 4.70
N ALA A 816 -10.16 -9.11 5.12
CA ALA A 816 -9.22 -8.70 6.15
C ALA A 816 -9.50 -9.39 7.50
N GLY A 817 -10.77 -9.48 7.90
CA GLY A 817 -11.17 -10.15 9.14
C GLY A 817 -10.85 -11.65 9.12
N ILE A 818 -11.10 -12.32 8.01
CA ILE A 818 -10.89 -13.75 7.84
C ILE A 818 -9.40 -14.09 7.83
N GLN A 819 -8.63 -13.42 6.95
CA GLN A 819 -7.20 -13.65 6.79
C GLN A 819 -6.42 -13.19 8.02
N GLY A 820 -6.82 -12.06 8.62
CA GLY A 820 -6.22 -11.56 9.84
C GLY A 820 -6.41 -12.51 11.01
N LEU A 821 -7.62 -13.02 11.21
CA LEU A 821 -7.89 -14.01 12.28
C LEU A 821 -7.09 -15.30 12.07
N ALA A 822 -7.02 -15.81 10.85
CA ALA A 822 -6.21 -17.00 10.55
C ALA A 822 -4.72 -16.76 10.83
N ALA A 823 -4.20 -15.55 10.49
CA ALA A 823 -2.81 -15.17 10.77
C ALA A 823 -2.55 -15.02 12.27
N ASP A 824 -3.47 -14.43 13.02
CA ASP A 824 -3.35 -14.27 14.47
C ASP A 824 -3.33 -15.63 15.18
N ILE A 825 -4.26 -16.54 14.83
CA ILE A 825 -4.28 -17.91 15.36
C ILE A 825 -2.95 -18.62 15.11
N PHE A 826 -2.42 -18.50 13.90
CA PHE A 826 -1.15 -19.12 13.54
C PHE A 826 0.04 -18.55 14.31
N LYS A 827 0.09 -17.23 14.53
CA LYS A 827 1.13 -16.57 15.34
C LYS A 827 1.06 -17.02 16.81
N VAL A 828 -0.15 -17.10 17.37
CA VAL A 828 -0.37 -17.63 18.73
C VAL A 828 0.15 -19.06 18.83
N ALA A 829 -0.15 -19.90 17.85
CA ALA A 829 0.34 -21.28 17.81
C ALA A 829 1.88 -21.36 17.80
N LEU A 830 2.55 -20.51 16.98
CA LEU A 830 4.02 -20.47 16.93
C LEU A 830 4.62 -20.09 18.29
N VAL A 831 4.06 -19.08 18.96
CA VAL A 831 4.52 -18.65 20.29
C VAL A 831 4.30 -19.77 21.31
N HIS A 832 3.11 -20.37 21.39
CA HIS A 832 2.80 -21.44 22.34
C HIS A 832 3.67 -22.68 22.12
N VAL A 833 3.88 -23.11 20.88
CA VAL A 833 4.76 -24.24 20.56
C VAL A 833 6.19 -23.94 21.01
N HIS A 834 6.71 -22.74 20.72
CA HIS A 834 8.06 -22.34 21.15
C HIS A 834 8.20 -22.38 22.68
N GLU A 835 7.28 -21.74 23.40
CA GLU A 835 7.30 -21.69 24.85
C GLU A 835 7.19 -23.08 25.49
N ALA A 836 6.37 -23.96 24.91
CA ALA A 836 6.24 -25.35 25.41
C ALA A 836 7.52 -26.16 25.18
N LEU A 837 8.15 -26.06 24.02
CA LEU A 837 9.42 -26.72 23.74
C LEU A 837 10.53 -26.25 24.69
N GLU A 838 10.58 -24.95 24.98
CA GLU A 838 11.57 -24.33 25.86
C GLU A 838 11.32 -24.70 27.33
N SER A 839 10.10 -24.52 27.84
CA SER A 839 9.75 -24.81 29.24
C SER A 839 9.94 -26.27 29.63
N GLN A 840 9.81 -27.18 28.69
CA GLN A 840 10.06 -28.63 28.87
C GLN A 840 11.51 -29.04 28.57
N SER A 841 12.39 -28.06 28.21
CA SER A 841 13.81 -28.27 27.87
C SER A 841 14.01 -29.35 26.77
N LEU A 842 13.13 -29.36 25.74
CA LEU A 842 13.19 -30.29 24.63
C LEU A 842 14.25 -29.90 23.62
N GLY A 843 14.89 -30.89 22.99
CA GLY A 843 15.84 -30.67 21.89
C GLY A 843 15.16 -30.39 20.54
N SER A 844 13.85 -30.50 20.49
CA SER A 844 13.02 -30.15 19.33
C SER A 844 13.00 -28.65 19.07
N ARG A 845 12.98 -28.24 17.79
CA ARG A 845 13.11 -26.83 17.41
C ARG A 845 12.26 -26.48 16.19
N LEU A 846 11.63 -25.33 16.24
CA LEU A 846 10.96 -24.72 15.08
C LEU A 846 12.03 -24.30 14.06
N ILE A 847 11.86 -24.68 12.78
CA ILE A 847 12.85 -24.40 11.73
C ILE A 847 12.26 -23.68 10.52
N LEU A 848 10.97 -23.82 10.25
CA LEU A 848 10.33 -23.23 9.09
C LEU A 848 8.83 -23.05 9.32
N GLN A 849 8.29 -22.02 8.74
CA GLN A 849 6.88 -21.72 8.64
C GLN A 849 6.52 -21.46 7.17
N VAL A 850 5.44 -22.06 6.66
CA VAL A 850 4.96 -21.86 5.29
C VAL A 850 3.44 -21.77 5.28
N HIS A 851 2.87 -20.58 5.04
CA HIS A 851 1.43 -20.33 5.11
C HIS A 851 0.83 -20.73 6.47
N ASP A 852 0.07 -21.82 6.51
CA ASP A 852 -0.60 -22.36 7.70
C ASP A 852 0.11 -23.64 8.23
N GLU A 853 1.33 -23.91 7.75
CA GLU A 853 2.15 -25.09 8.02
C GLU A 853 3.40 -24.71 8.86
N VAL A 854 3.66 -25.45 9.92
CA VAL A 854 4.87 -25.35 10.73
C VAL A 854 5.73 -26.61 10.58
N LEU A 855 7.04 -26.42 10.45
CA LEU A 855 8.01 -27.51 10.44
C LEU A 855 8.84 -27.48 11.73
N VAL A 856 8.87 -28.61 12.39
CA VAL A 856 9.64 -28.84 13.62
C VAL A 856 10.66 -29.94 13.35
N GLU A 857 11.91 -29.66 13.68
CA GLU A 857 12.99 -30.64 13.66
C GLU A 857 13.06 -31.32 15.04
N VAL A 858 12.82 -32.63 15.10
CA VAL A 858 12.53 -33.37 16.32
C VAL A 858 13.54 -34.53 16.52
N PRO A 859 14.27 -34.62 17.63
CA PRO A 859 15.10 -35.76 17.96
C PRO A 859 14.24 -37.06 18.01
N ASP A 860 14.81 -38.17 17.56
CA ASP A 860 14.07 -39.44 17.54
C ASP A 860 13.49 -39.83 18.93
N ALA A 861 14.16 -39.47 20.02
CA ALA A 861 13.73 -39.74 21.39
C ALA A 861 12.49 -38.93 21.83
N GLU A 862 12.23 -37.80 21.19
CA GLU A 862 11.11 -36.89 21.55
C GLU A 862 9.90 -37.07 20.63
N ARG A 863 10.00 -37.92 19.62
CA ARG A 863 9.07 -38.04 18.50
C ARG A 863 7.60 -38.30 18.92
N GLU A 864 7.38 -39.19 19.87
CA GLU A 864 6.03 -39.49 20.36
C GLU A 864 5.44 -38.28 21.09
N HIS A 865 6.20 -37.76 22.04
CA HIS A 865 5.76 -36.62 22.86
C HIS A 865 5.49 -35.36 22.04
N VAL A 866 6.41 -34.96 21.18
CA VAL A 866 6.27 -33.74 20.36
C VAL A 866 5.19 -33.92 19.30
N GLY A 867 4.99 -35.16 18.81
CA GLY A 867 3.92 -35.49 17.88
C GLY A 867 2.51 -35.34 18.45
N GLU A 868 2.34 -35.37 19.77
CA GLU A 868 1.09 -35.06 20.47
C GLU A 868 1.04 -33.59 20.89
N LEU A 869 2.14 -33.03 21.42
CA LEU A 869 2.23 -31.68 21.97
C LEU A 869 1.97 -30.60 20.92
N VAL A 870 2.66 -30.65 19.79
CA VAL A 870 2.57 -29.56 18.77
C VAL A 870 1.15 -29.46 18.20
N PRO A 871 0.50 -30.54 17.72
CA PRO A 871 -0.87 -30.41 17.19
C PRO A 871 -1.89 -30.05 18.27
N ASP A 872 -1.67 -30.45 19.53
CA ASP A 872 -2.55 -30.08 20.64
C ASP A 872 -2.50 -28.55 20.89
N LEU A 873 -1.31 -27.96 20.98
CA LEU A 873 -1.12 -26.52 21.13
C LEU A 873 -1.70 -25.73 19.93
N MET A 874 -1.53 -26.24 18.72
CA MET A 874 -2.12 -25.63 17.54
C MET A 874 -3.66 -25.68 17.57
N ARG A 875 -4.28 -26.80 18.01
CA ARG A 875 -5.75 -26.92 18.13
C ARG A 875 -6.33 -25.95 19.16
N HIS A 876 -5.56 -25.62 20.20
CA HIS A 876 -5.99 -24.77 21.31
C HIS A 876 -5.46 -23.32 21.20
N ALA A 877 -4.92 -22.93 20.05
CA ALA A 877 -4.42 -21.56 19.83
C ALA A 877 -5.52 -20.47 19.85
N ALA A 878 -6.78 -20.85 19.64
CA ALA A 878 -7.94 -19.97 19.77
C ALA A 878 -9.21 -20.75 20.11
N GLU A 879 -10.13 -20.11 20.81
CA GLU A 879 -11.48 -20.64 21.08
C GLU A 879 -12.43 -20.17 19.97
N LEU A 880 -12.86 -21.09 19.12
CA LEU A 880 -13.83 -20.87 18.05
C LEU A 880 -15.06 -21.75 18.23
N ASP A 881 -16.20 -21.39 17.63
CA ASP A 881 -17.42 -22.22 17.59
C ASP A 881 -17.25 -23.51 16.76
N VAL A 882 -16.12 -23.64 16.09
CA VAL A 882 -15.71 -24.83 15.32
C VAL A 882 -14.35 -25.31 15.80
N PRO A 883 -14.11 -26.64 15.88
CA PRO A 883 -12.79 -27.13 16.28
C PRO A 883 -11.73 -26.70 15.25
N LEU A 884 -10.54 -26.30 15.72
CA LEU A 884 -9.35 -26.20 14.88
C LEU A 884 -8.81 -27.60 14.65
N ASP A 885 -8.61 -27.98 13.41
CA ASP A 885 -8.09 -29.29 13.04
C ASP A 885 -6.70 -29.15 12.42
N VAL A 886 -5.79 -30.08 12.80
CA VAL A 886 -4.37 -30.04 12.44
C VAL A 886 -3.97 -31.39 11.88
N ASN A 887 -3.52 -31.39 10.62
CA ASN A 887 -2.91 -32.55 9.99
C ASN A 887 -1.44 -32.65 10.42
N VAL A 888 -1.03 -33.84 10.75
CA VAL A 888 0.35 -34.14 11.20
C VAL A 888 0.97 -35.19 10.29
N ALA A 889 2.18 -34.94 9.82
CA ALA A 889 2.94 -35.90 9.05
C ALA A 889 4.42 -35.91 9.46
N TRP A 890 5.03 -37.08 9.35
CA TRP A 890 6.44 -37.30 9.67
C TRP A 890 7.23 -37.66 8.42
N GLY A 891 8.47 -37.20 8.32
CA GLY A 891 9.31 -37.54 7.19
C GLY A 891 10.81 -37.32 7.42
N THR A 892 11.59 -38.00 6.60
CA THR A 892 13.04 -37.79 6.47
C THR A 892 13.36 -36.68 5.46
N THR A 893 12.35 -36.13 4.79
CA THR A 893 12.41 -34.94 3.94
C THR A 893 11.09 -34.20 4.08
N TRP A 894 11.08 -32.92 3.76
CA TRP A 894 9.83 -32.15 3.73
C TRP A 894 8.79 -32.70 2.74
N ALA A 895 9.24 -33.28 1.62
CA ALA A 895 8.35 -33.92 0.65
C ALA A 895 7.71 -35.21 1.20
N ALA A 896 8.40 -35.97 2.04
CA ALA A 896 7.93 -37.21 2.63
C ALA A 896 6.96 -36.98 3.82
N ALA A 897 7.07 -35.80 4.45
CA ALA A 897 6.24 -35.36 5.55
C ALA A 897 4.94 -34.66 5.08
N LYS A 898 4.38 -35.10 3.93
CA LYS A 898 3.18 -34.44 3.38
C LYS A 898 2.22 -35.44 2.73
#